data_99240ab1966e088943c4135db7ecb5c2
#
_entry.id   99240ab1966e088943c4135db7ecb5c2
#
_cell.length_a   1.000
_cell.length_b   1.000
_cell.length_c   1.000
_cell.angle_alpha   90.00
_cell.angle_beta   90.00
_cell.angle_gamma   90.00
#
_symmetry.space_group_name_H-M   'P 1'
#
loop_
_entity.id
_entity.type
_entity.pdbx_description
1 polymer ?
#
loop_
_entity_poly.entity_id
_entity_poly.type
_entity_poly.pdbx_seq_one_letter_code
_entity_poly.pdbx_strand_id
1 'polypeptide(L)'
;MHTPTPRYRRSTHLLATLGLLLLPLARGSAQASAERALVEDFRDSLNATSDSLTLLGLEQRLIAQAKGDRGNAVLHLKLGFLALRLADLGGTSHYEDAASEFQWAIDLHPDWPYSWYGMGLAELGVGDSKVAVVAGLQTMFGKDALARSAAAYAKSAEVDPSFMHGLVELSNTALRQRVNIRLGVALDALRRSAVTEAGQNPEVLLARGRVERMAGDPDSAIVAFQSYRERPGARRSLGQLELARTRLMRGDLGGGEDYFAGAESDEPDVVAAYRSDFLPMASDSMLGEFDAQRGTYRAAWLRRFWSERDDAELRRKGERLAEHYRRLYYARRNFALATENRQYDIAERFRSGSKDFDDRGIIYIRHGEPTARAAYQSPDVEPNESWRYARADGDLLFHFVARQDVQDYRLVESLFDVLGYSYAVRLQASSASFANTPAEQLVISRERLSPVYQRLAAAASTSSSRLVQAERSQGGQSLAVGTITDSYEPAFQRELRARTQVLAVGERDGKPLLQVAVALSGEGLEPQPVARGLLYSVRVRFTALDDHGRVAASLDTTRNFVAQQPVPKGEFLVGLASVPADAWGKLTYRIAVQQGTEIGMVLPRQHVDVPQPTALTINISDLVLGARNARLSWRPTPTDTVYFNPVGVFRRTEPMELYYEIGGLERGQSVTTTLGVRKGEGGKGFLGLFGGSDQLSLKFEEQSPGGRWRIGRSIAIDKLKPGDYTLEVTIVAPDGTKDARRQQFRVAP
;
A
#
# COMPACT_ATOMS: atom_id res chain seq x y z
N MET A 1 -69.07 -41.25 8.45
CA MET A 1 -70.18 -40.36 8.04
C MET A 1 -69.55 -39.37 7.06
N HIS A 2 -69.59 -39.69 5.79
CA HIS A 2 -70.38 -39.17 4.68
C HIS A 2 -70.38 -37.63 4.63
N THR A 3 -69.56 -37.07 3.74
CA THR A 3 -69.72 -36.55 2.36
C THR A 3 -70.41 -35.20 2.25
N PRO A 4 -70.40 -34.46 1.15
CA PRO A 4 -69.62 -34.55 -0.12
C PRO A 4 -69.11 -33.17 -0.64
N THR A 5 -68.22 -33.23 -1.64
CA THR A 5 -67.84 -32.14 -2.57
C THR A 5 -68.94 -31.64 -3.45
N PRO A 6 -68.88 -30.42 -4.00
CA PRO A 6 -69.41 -30.16 -5.32
C PRO A 6 -68.34 -29.67 -6.32
N ARG A 7 -68.38 -30.30 -7.48
CA ARG A 7 -67.74 -29.90 -8.74
C ARG A 7 -68.35 -28.57 -9.23
N TYR A 8 -67.53 -27.63 -9.69
CA TYR A 8 -67.95 -26.54 -10.55
C TYR A 8 -67.25 -26.55 -11.89
N ARG A 9 -68.04 -26.34 -12.92
CA ARG A 9 -67.77 -26.42 -14.34
C ARG A 9 -66.82 -25.32 -14.80
N ARG A 10 -65.94 -25.67 -15.74
CA ARG A 10 -65.17 -24.78 -16.61
C ARG A 10 -66.10 -23.88 -17.43
N SER A 11 -65.84 -22.58 -17.47
CA SER A 11 -66.32 -21.67 -18.52
C SER A 11 -65.07 -21.06 -19.21
N THR A 12 -64.98 -21.42 -20.46
CA THR A 12 -64.04 -20.95 -21.48
C THR A 12 -64.46 -19.53 -21.94
N HIS A 13 -63.97 -18.47 -21.27
CA HIS A 13 -64.03 -17.09 -21.79
C HIS A 13 -62.89 -16.24 -21.14
N LEU A 14 -61.60 -16.52 -21.43
CA LEU A 14 -60.48 -15.66 -20.99
C LEU A 14 -59.27 -15.69 -21.95
N LEU A 15 -59.54 -15.75 -23.26
CA LEU A 15 -58.49 -15.74 -24.28
C LEU A 15 -58.57 -14.63 -25.33
N ALA A 16 -59.54 -13.70 -25.18
CA ALA A 16 -59.71 -12.62 -26.17
C ALA A 16 -59.22 -11.23 -25.71
N THR A 17 -58.84 -11.04 -24.44
CA THR A 17 -58.47 -9.72 -23.91
C THR A 17 -56.94 -9.50 -23.70
N LEU A 18 -56.13 -10.55 -23.87
CA LEU A 18 -54.66 -10.41 -23.71
C LEU A 18 -53.95 -10.01 -25.01
N GLY A 19 -54.62 -10.12 -26.16
CA GLY A 19 -54.04 -9.79 -27.48
C GLY A 19 -54.03 -8.30 -27.83
N LEU A 20 -54.89 -7.48 -27.17
CA LEU A 20 -55.01 -6.04 -27.48
C LEU A 20 -54.12 -5.12 -26.65
N LEU A 21 -53.51 -5.61 -25.53
CA LEU A 21 -52.59 -4.84 -24.68
C LEU A 21 -51.11 -4.99 -25.08
N LEU A 22 -50.76 -5.94 -25.91
CA LEU A 22 -49.40 -6.16 -26.40
C LEU A 22 -49.04 -5.37 -27.71
N LEU A 23 -50.06 -4.94 -28.46
CA LEU A 23 -49.82 -4.21 -29.71
C LEU A 23 -49.26 -2.78 -29.56
N PRO A 24 -49.62 -1.98 -28.54
CA PRO A 24 -48.97 -0.67 -28.36
C PRO A 24 -47.57 -0.77 -27.80
N LEU A 25 -47.24 -1.78 -26.97
CA LEU A 25 -45.90 -2.01 -26.46
C LEU A 25 -44.91 -2.44 -27.54
N ALA A 26 -45.34 -3.26 -28.50
CA ALA A 26 -44.48 -3.69 -29.62
C ALA A 26 -44.21 -2.56 -30.64
N ARG A 27 -45.18 -1.68 -30.85
CA ARG A 27 -45.01 -0.49 -31.71
C ARG A 27 -44.08 0.55 -31.07
N GLY A 28 -44.20 0.80 -29.78
CA GLY A 28 -43.30 1.69 -29.04
C GLY A 28 -41.86 1.22 -29.03
N SER A 29 -41.61 -0.08 -28.85
CA SER A 29 -40.24 -0.65 -28.85
C SER A 29 -39.59 -0.62 -30.24
N ALA A 30 -40.32 -0.86 -31.31
CA ALA A 30 -39.80 -0.79 -32.68
C ALA A 30 -39.45 0.65 -33.11
N GLN A 31 -40.27 1.62 -32.72
CA GLN A 31 -40.02 3.05 -32.99
C GLN A 31 -38.81 3.54 -32.18
N ALA A 32 -38.71 3.20 -30.90
CA ALA A 32 -37.57 3.54 -30.06
C ALA A 32 -36.25 2.92 -30.57
N SER A 33 -36.30 1.72 -31.14
CA SER A 33 -35.10 1.09 -31.75
C SER A 33 -34.65 1.78 -33.04
N ALA A 34 -35.59 2.25 -33.87
CA ALA A 34 -35.26 2.98 -35.11
C ALA A 34 -34.71 4.38 -34.79
N GLU A 35 -35.26 5.08 -33.82
CA GLU A 35 -34.74 6.37 -33.35
C GLU A 35 -33.34 6.23 -32.72
N ARG A 36 -33.10 5.15 -31.95
CA ARG A 36 -31.80 4.82 -31.40
C ARG A 36 -30.77 4.61 -32.48
N ALA A 37 -31.04 3.79 -33.49
CA ALA A 37 -30.15 3.55 -34.60
C ALA A 37 -29.79 4.86 -35.35
N LEU A 38 -30.78 5.73 -35.60
CA LEU A 38 -30.55 7.01 -36.25
C LEU A 38 -29.56 7.90 -35.46
N VAL A 39 -29.64 7.94 -34.15
CA VAL A 39 -28.77 8.75 -33.32
C VAL A 39 -27.37 8.14 -33.23
N GLU A 40 -27.26 6.82 -33.10
CA GLU A 40 -25.96 6.13 -33.04
C GLU A 40 -25.22 6.27 -34.37
N ASP A 41 -25.86 6.03 -35.52
CA ASP A 41 -25.26 6.19 -36.84
C ASP A 41 -24.73 7.63 -37.07
N PHE A 42 -25.48 8.63 -36.57
CA PHE A 42 -25.05 10.03 -36.66
C PHE A 42 -23.83 10.30 -35.80
N ARG A 43 -23.81 9.82 -34.55
CA ARG A 43 -22.65 9.95 -33.65
C ARG A 43 -21.42 9.25 -34.21
N ASP A 44 -21.58 8.05 -34.76
CA ASP A 44 -20.48 7.32 -35.40
C ASP A 44 -19.90 8.07 -36.57
N SER A 45 -20.75 8.71 -37.39
CA SER A 45 -20.29 9.57 -38.50
C SER A 45 -19.50 10.80 -38.01
N LEU A 46 -19.91 11.40 -36.89
CA LEU A 46 -19.19 12.51 -36.25
C LEU A 46 -17.84 12.06 -35.71
N ASN A 47 -17.79 10.94 -35.05
CA ASN A 47 -16.58 10.37 -34.42
C ASN A 47 -15.54 9.99 -35.50
N ALA A 48 -15.99 9.53 -36.67
CA ALA A 48 -15.13 9.22 -37.82
C ALA A 48 -14.52 10.48 -38.48
N THR A 49 -15.07 11.69 -38.20
CA THR A 49 -14.62 12.94 -38.79
C THR A 49 -13.71 13.70 -37.82
N SER A 50 -12.46 13.96 -38.23
CA SER A 50 -11.47 14.77 -37.50
C SER A 50 -11.25 16.18 -38.08
N ASP A 51 -11.82 16.47 -39.26
CA ASP A 51 -11.73 17.78 -39.90
C ASP A 51 -12.78 18.75 -39.38
N SER A 52 -12.33 19.74 -38.59
CA SER A 52 -13.19 20.75 -37.98
C SER A 52 -13.93 21.62 -39.04
N LEU A 53 -13.34 21.87 -40.22
CA LEU A 53 -13.98 22.65 -41.25
C LEU A 53 -15.19 21.92 -41.87
N THR A 54 -15.05 20.61 -42.07
CA THR A 54 -16.18 19.76 -42.51
C THR A 54 -17.31 19.77 -41.50
N LEU A 55 -16.97 19.68 -40.20
CA LEU A 55 -17.96 19.71 -39.10
C LEU A 55 -18.66 21.08 -38.99
N LEU A 56 -17.91 22.19 -39.09
CA LEU A 56 -18.49 23.54 -39.11
C LEU A 56 -19.41 23.75 -40.33
N GLY A 57 -19.06 23.20 -41.49
CA GLY A 57 -19.94 23.21 -42.67
C GLY A 57 -21.23 22.39 -42.47
N LEU A 58 -21.16 21.28 -41.71
CA LEU A 58 -22.34 20.53 -41.31
C LEU A 58 -23.20 21.29 -40.29
N GLU A 59 -22.57 21.96 -39.34
CA GLU A 59 -23.23 22.80 -38.35
C GLU A 59 -24.10 23.89 -39.01
N GLN A 60 -23.50 24.66 -39.96
CA GLN A 60 -24.22 25.70 -40.70
C GLN A 60 -25.46 25.15 -41.42
N ARG A 61 -25.38 23.96 -42.01
CA ARG A 61 -26.52 23.32 -42.69
C ARG A 61 -27.59 22.93 -41.69
N LEU A 62 -27.24 22.32 -40.55
CA LEU A 62 -28.20 21.92 -39.51
C LEU A 62 -28.86 23.15 -38.87
N ILE A 63 -28.12 24.24 -38.62
CA ILE A 63 -28.66 25.50 -38.09
C ILE A 63 -29.68 26.09 -39.08
N ALA A 64 -29.39 26.06 -40.42
CA ALA A 64 -30.34 26.54 -41.42
C ALA A 64 -31.62 25.71 -41.43
N GLN A 65 -31.53 24.39 -41.23
CA GLN A 65 -32.69 23.50 -41.10
C GLN A 65 -33.49 23.79 -39.82
N ALA A 66 -32.83 23.92 -38.69
CA ALA A 66 -33.44 24.20 -37.38
C ALA A 66 -34.16 25.58 -37.36
N LYS A 67 -33.62 26.58 -38.06
CA LYS A 67 -34.31 27.88 -38.25
C LYS A 67 -35.64 27.75 -38.98
N GLY A 68 -35.74 26.82 -39.95
CA GLY A 68 -36.95 26.51 -40.66
C GLY A 68 -37.96 25.66 -39.91
N ASP A 69 -37.47 24.85 -38.97
CA ASP A 69 -38.27 23.91 -38.17
C ASP A 69 -37.76 23.87 -36.71
N ARG A 70 -38.08 24.90 -35.95
CA ARG A 70 -37.65 25.09 -34.55
C ARG A 70 -38.25 24.08 -33.58
N GLY A 71 -39.33 23.41 -33.96
CA GLY A 71 -39.98 22.37 -33.17
C GLY A 71 -39.41 20.98 -33.37
N ASN A 72 -38.33 20.84 -34.13
CA ASN A 72 -37.73 19.55 -34.47
C ASN A 72 -36.66 19.14 -33.46
N ALA A 73 -37.01 18.35 -32.45
CA ALA A 73 -36.12 17.88 -31.42
C ALA A 73 -34.93 17.09 -31.99
N VAL A 74 -35.06 16.37 -33.10
CA VAL A 74 -33.99 15.63 -33.76
C VAL A 74 -32.89 16.56 -34.28
N LEU A 75 -33.25 17.73 -34.82
CA LEU A 75 -32.25 18.71 -35.30
C LEU A 75 -31.47 19.30 -34.13
N HIS A 76 -32.12 19.68 -33.05
CA HIS A 76 -31.48 20.15 -31.83
C HIS A 76 -30.56 19.08 -31.20
N LEU A 77 -31.00 17.81 -31.16
CA LEU A 77 -30.18 16.71 -30.72
C LEU A 77 -28.92 16.54 -31.55
N LYS A 78 -29.05 16.60 -32.91
CA LYS A 78 -27.93 16.52 -33.84
C LYS A 78 -26.94 17.68 -33.68
N LEU A 79 -27.47 18.90 -33.53
CA LEU A 79 -26.64 20.09 -33.26
C LEU A 79 -25.88 19.95 -31.94
N GLY A 80 -26.52 19.46 -30.90
CA GLY A 80 -25.87 19.20 -29.60
C GLY A 80 -24.72 18.21 -29.72
N PHE A 81 -24.89 17.05 -30.37
CA PHE A 81 -23.79 16.08 -30.55
C PHE A 81 -22.69 16.60 -31.47
N LEU A 82 -23.03 17.39 -32.49
CA LEU A 82 -22.05 18.05 -33.37
C LEU A 82 -21.21 19.08 -32.59
N ALA A 83 -21.84 19.88 -31.73
CA ALA A 83 -21.15 20.84 -30.88
C ALA A 83 -20.23 20.14 -29.88
N LEU A 84 -20.62 19.01 -29.30
CA LEU A 84 -19.74 18.16 -28.46
C LEU A 84 -18.50 17.73 -29.25
N ARG A 85 -18.68 17.26 -30.48
CA ARG A 85 -17.56 16.84 -31.31
C ARG A 85 -16.58 17.99 -31.67
N LEU A 86 -17.11 19.18 -31.93
CA LEU A 86 -16.30 20.38 -32.14
C LEU A 86 -15.56 20.80 -30.88
N ALA A 87 -16.18 20.67 -29.71
CA ALA A 87 -15.56 20.92 -28.43
C ALA A 87 -14.36 19.98 -28.18
N ASP A 88 -14.53 18.69 -28.45
CA ASP A 88 -13.49 17.65 -28.31
C ASP A 88 -12.26 17.91 -29.23
N LEU A 89 -12.47 18.58 -30.38
CA LEU A 89 -11.40 18.96 -31.28
C LEU A 89 -10.67 20.27 -30.89
N GLY A 90 -11.01 20.85 -29.72
CA GLY A 90 -10.33 22.01 -29.16
C GLY A 90 -11.15 23.28 -29.01
N GLY A 91 -12.40 23.27 -29.45
CA GLY A 91 -13.31 24.41 -29.33
C GLY A 91 -14.12 24.39 -28.05
N THR A 92 -13.51 24.52 -26.85
CA THR A 92 -14.14 24.31 -25.55
C THR A 92 -15.42 25.14 -25.30
N SER A 93 -15.63 26.28 -26.00
CA SER A 93 -16.88 27.05 -25.95
C SER A 93 -18.09 26.28 -26.48
N HIS A 94 -17.88 25.33 -27.38
CA HIS A 94 -18.95 24.52 -27.97
C HIS A 94 -19.63 23.56 -26.94
N TYR A 95 -19.04 23.35 -25.76
CA TYR A 95 -19.74 22.61 -24.69
C TYR A 95 -20.97 23.38 -24.16
N GLU A 96 -20.91 24.72 -24.10
CA GLU A 96 -22.05 25.57 -23.69
C GLU A 96 -23.12 25.61 -24.81
N ASP A 97 -22.68 25.64 -26.09
CA ASP A 97 -23.58 25.54 -27.25
C ASP A 97 -24.30 24.18 -27.25
N ALA A 98 -23.55 23.08 -26.98
CA ALA A 98 -24.13 21.75 -26.89
C ALA A 98 -25.18 21.66 -25.76
N ALA A 99 -24.88 22.21 -24.57
CA ALA A 99 -25.84 22.23 -23.47
C ALA A 99 -27.13 22.97 -23.83
N SER A 100 -27.03 24.09 -24.56
CA SER A 100 -28.17 24.87 -25.05
C SER A 100 -29.04 24.05 -26.01
N GLU A 101 -28.42 23.37 -26.96
CA GLU A 101 -29.12 22.56 -27.94
C GLU A 101 -29.79 21.32 -27.31
N PHE A 102 -29.14 20.66 -26.38
CA PHE A 102 -29.75 19.57 -25.63
C PHE A 102 -30.91 20.05 -24.74
N GLN A 103 -30.82 21.27 -24.17
CA GLN A 103 -31.95 21.84 -23.44
C GLN A 103 -33.15 22.05 -24.34
N TRP A 104 -32.97 22.57 -25.57
CA TRP A 104 -34.06 22.65 -26.55
C TRP A 104 -34.64 21.28 -26.90
N ALA A 105 -33.82 20.27 -27.09
CA ALA A 105 -34.26 18.92 -27.36
C ALA A 105 -35.09 18.34 -26.18
N ILE A 106 -34.67 18.60 -24.93
CA ILE A 106 -35.38 18.20 -23.69
C ILE A 106 -36.72 18.91 -23.59
N ASP A 107 -36.78 20.23 -23.85
CA ASP A 107 -38.00 21.01 -23.75
C ASP A 107 -39.05 20.52 -24.77
N LEU A 108 -38.62 20.08 -25.95
CA LEU A 108 -39.49 19.53 -27.00
C LEU A 108 -39.86 18.07 -26.77
N HIS A 109 -38.93 17.27 -26.19
CA HIS A 109 -39.12 15.83 -26.01
C HIS A 109 -38.45 15.34 -24.71
N PRO A 110 -39.10 15.60 -23.54
CA PRO A 110 -38.49 15.37 -22.22
C PRO A 110 -38.28 13.89 -21.85
N ASP A 111 -38.98 12.99 -22.51
CA ASP A 111 -38.92 11.53 -22.35
C ASP A 111 -37.91 10.86 -23.30
N TRP A 112 -37.03 11.64 -23.94
CA TRP A 112 -36.01 11.12 -24.82
C TRP A 112 -34.64 10.97 -24.09
N PRO A 113 -34.15 9.73 -23.86
CA PRO A 113 -32.94 9.52 -23.03
C PRO A 113 -31.68 10.13 -23.63
N TYR A 114 -31.55 10.22 -24.95
CA TYR A 114 -30.40 10.82 -25.65
C TYR A 114 -30.20 12.30 -25.34
N SER A 115 -31.29 13.07 -25.18
CA SER A 115 -31.19 14.49 -24.86
C SER A 115 -30.60 14.71 -23.47
N TRP A 116 -31.05 13.94 -22.48
CA TRP A 116 -30.50 13.96 -21.13
C TRP A 116 -29.06 13.44 -21.06
N TYR A 117 -28.74 12.41 -21.83
CA TYR A 117 -27.40 11.88 -21.95
C TYR A 117 -26.44 12.92 -22.56
N GLY A 118 -26.84 13.57 -23.68
CA GLY A 118 -26.08 14.65 -24.30
C GLY A 118 -25.86 15.85 -23.37
N MET A 119 -26.90 16.25 -22.62
CA MET A 119 -26.80 17.27 -21.57
C MET A 119 -25.74 16.89 -20.53
N GLY A 120 -25.69 15.63 -20.09
CA GLY A 120 -24.70 15.15 -19.16
C GLY A 120 -23.27 15.25 -19.68
N LEU A 121 -23.04 14.93 -20.96
CA LEU A 121 -21.75 15.08 -21.64
C LEU A 121 -21.35 16.55 -21.74
N ALA A 122 -22.26 17.42 -22.12
CA ALA A 122 -21.99 18.86 -22.26
C ALA A 122 -21.62 19.51 -20.91
N GLU A 123 -22.38 19.23 -19.86
CA GLU A 123 -22.08 19.72 -18.51
C GLU A 123 -20.75 19.22 -17.95
N LEU A 124 -20.41 17.96 -18.24
CA LEU A 124 -19.09 17.39 -17.87
C LEU A 124 -17.97 18.15 -18.59
N GLY A 125 -18.10 18.37 -19.90
CA GLY A 125 -17.13 19.11 -20.70
C GLY A 125 -16.99 20.57 -20.27
N VAL A 126 -18.08 21.26 -19.93
CA VAL A 126 -18.04 22.61 -19.32
C VAL A 126 -17.26 22.60 -18.02
N GLY A 127 -17.41 21.56 -17.18
CA GLY A 127 -16.67 21.42 -15.93
C GLY A 127 -15.19 21.19 -16.13
N ASP A 128 -14.83 20.26 -16.99
CA ASP A 128 -13.43 19.85 -17.25
C ASP A 128 -12.64 20.92 -18.00
N SER A 129 -13.30 21.84 -18.76
CA SER A 129 -12.67 22.94 -19.47
C SER A 129 -12.34 24.15 -18.60
N LYS A 130 -12.91 24.25 -17.40
CA LYS A 130 -12.70 25.43 -16.51
C LYS A 130 -11.45 25.27 -15.67
N VAL A 131 -10.78 26.43 -15.42
CA VAL A 131 -9.64 26.50 -14.51
C VAL A 131 -10.08 26.14 -13.08
N ALA A 132 -9.27 25.42 -12.35
CA ALA A 132 -9.55 24.88 -11.01
C ALA A 132 -10.14 25.91 -10.01
N VAL A 133 -9.69 27.16 -10.07
CA VAL A 133 -10.21 28.27 -9.21
C VAL A 133 -11.70 28.54 -9.45
N VAL A 134 -12.11 28.57 -10.74
CA VAL A 134 -13.51 28.84 -11.11
C VAL A 134 -14.37 27.62 -10.77
N ALA A 135 -13.87 26.42 -10.98
CA ALA A 135 -14.55 25.19 -10.60
C ALA A 135 -14.77 25.09 -9.08
N GLY A 136 -13.75 25.42 -8.28
CA GLY A 136 -13.83 25.44 -6.82
C GLY A 136 -14.86 26.44 -6.29
N LEU A 137 -14.90 27.68 -6.83
CA LEU A 137 -15.90 28.67 -6.47
C LEU A 137 -17.33 28.22 -6.87
N GLN A 138 -17.49 27.62 -8.03
CA GLN A 138 -18.78 27.11 -8.48
C GLN A 138 -19.29 25.96 -7.59
N THR A 139 -18.41 25.10 -7.13
CA THR A 139 -18.73 24.02 -6.18
C THR A 139 -19.25 24.58 -4.86
N MET A 140 -18.61 25.65 -4.33
CA MET A 140 -19.07 26.34 -3.11
C MET A 140 -20.48 26.95 -3.26
N PHE A 141 -20.87 27.36 -4.46
CA PHE A 141 -22.18 27.91 -4.75
C PHE A 141 -23.20 26.87 -5.25
N GLY A 142 -22.89 25.57 -5.13
CA GLY A 142 -23.80 24.48 -5.56
C GLY A 142 -23.92 24.35 -7.09
N LYS A 143 -23.04 24.99 -7.86
CA LYS A 143 -22.98 24.91 -9.34
C LYS A 143 -21.92 23.92 -9.81
N ASP A 144 -21.81 22.79 -9.13
CA ASP A 144 -20.87 21.73 -9.46
C ASP A 144 -21.26 21.06 -10.79
N ALA A 145 -20.36 21.11 -11.77
CA ALA A 145 -20.56 20.52 -13.10
C ALA A 145 -20.69 18.99 -13.04
N LEU A 146 -19.91 18.31 -12.20
CA LEU A 146 -20.07 16.87 -11.98
C LEU A 146 -21.45 16.54 -11.43
N ALA A 147 -21.96 17.40 -10.56
CA ALA A 147 -23.30 17.25 -9.99
C ALA A 147 -24.42 17.40 -11.06
N ARG A 148 -24.29 18.39 -11.93
CA ARG A 148 -25.28 18.59 -13.02
C ARG A 148 -25.21 17.48 -14.05
N SER A 149 -23.98 17.08 -14.45
CA SER A 149 -23.76 15.96 -15.35
C SER A 149 -24.36 14.66 -14.81
N ALA A 150 -24.07 14.29 -13.55
CA ALA A 150 -24.66 13.11 -12.93
C ALA A 150 -26.19 13.18 -12.82
N ALA A 151 -26.78 14.37 -12.57
CA ALA A 151 -28.23 14.54 -12.55
C ALA A 151 -28.85 14.31 -13.92
N ALA A 152 -28.22 14.79 -14.99
CA ALA A 152 -28.69 14.58 -16.35
C ALA A 152 -28.60 13.09 -16.76
N TYR A 153 -27.49 12.41 -16.47
CA TYR A 153 -27.38 10.96 -16.70
C TYR A 153 -28.37 10.15 -15.86
N ALA A 154 -28.60 10.53 -14.60
CA ALA A 154 -29.61 9.88 -13.77
C ALA A 154 -31.00 10.02 -14.37
N LYS A 155 -31.30 11.19 -14.95
CA LYS A 155 -32.56 11.44 -15.65
C LYS A 155 -32.70 10.61 -16.93
N SER A 156 -31.63 10.47 -17.71
CA SER A 156 -31.65 9.59 -18.87
C SER A 156 -31.95 8.12 -18.50
N ALA A 157 -31.37 7.63 -17.40
CA ALA A 157 -31.62 6.28 -16.88
C ALA A 157 -32.99 6.13 -16.18
N GLU A 158 -33.62 7.23 -15.73
CA GLU A 158 -34.98 7.25 -15.22
C GLU A 158 -35.99 7.14 -16.35
N VAL A 159 -35.75 7.91 -17.43
CA VAL A 159 -36.61 7.91 -18.64
C VAL A 159 -36.56 6.55 -19.36
N ASP A 160 -35.37 5.97 -19.49
CA ASP A 160 -35.20 4.64 -20.08
C ASP A 160 -34.19 3.81 -19.24
N PRO A 161 -34.64 2.94 -18.35
CA PRO A 161 -33.77 2.05 -17.57
C PRO A 161 -32.98 1.06 -18.41
N SER A 162 -33.27 0.90 -19.70
CA SER A 162 -32.50 0.09 -20.65
C SER A 162 -31.46 0.91 -21.43
N PHE A 163 -31.34 2.20 -21.18
CA PHE A 163 -30.40 3.07 -21.89
C PHE A 163 -28.98 2.94 -21.36
N MET A 164 -28.20 2.07 -21.96
CA MET A 164 -26.86 1.67 -21.53
C MET A 164 -25.91 2.86 -21.36
N HIS A 165 -25.85 3.80 -22.31
CA HIS A 165 -24.92 4.93 -22.27
C HIS A 165 -25.13 5.81 -21.03
N GLY A 166 -26.39 6.11 -20.67
CA GLY A 166 -26.72 6.87 -19.46
C GLY A 166 -26.29 6.17 -18.19
N LEU A 167 -26.47 4.84 -18.11
CA LEU A 167 -26.06 4.03 -16.95
C LEU A 167 -24.56 4.01 -16.75
N VAL A 168 -23.79 3.83 -17.82
CA VAL A 168 -22.32 3.77 -17.78
C VAL A 168 -21.75 5.13 -17.39
N GLU A 169 -22.21 6.22 -18.03
CA GLU A 169 -21.68 7.56 -17.76
C GLU A 169 -22.11 8.10 -16.37
N LEU A 170 -23.32 7.77 -15.92
CA LEU A 170 -23.74 8.05 -14.54
C LEU A 170 -22.76 7.38 -13.55
N SER A 171 -22.40 6.13 -13.81
CA SER A 171 -21.48 5.37 -12.96
C SER A 171 -20.09 5.96 -12.97
N ASN A 172 -19.53 6.28 -14.14
CA ASN A 172 -18.22 6.90 -14.29
C ASN A 172 -18.15 8.25 -13.54
N THR A 173 -19.19 9.09 -13.72
CA THR A 173 -19.27 10.40 -13.06
C THR A 173 -19.43 10.28 -11.54
N ALA A 174 -20.24 9.33 -11.05
CA ALA A 174 -20.40 9.08 -9.62
C ALA A 174 -19.09 8.58 -8.97
N LEU A 175 -18.29 7.78 -9.69
CA LEU A 175 -16.99 7.27 -9.21
C LEU A 175 -15.89 8.33 -9.18
N ARG A 176 -15.99 9.41 -9.95
CA ARG A 176 -15.06 10.55 -9.92
C ARG A 176 -15.21 11.41 -8.67
N GLN A 177 -16.36 11.38 -8.00
CA GLN A 177 -16.63 12.26 -6.87
C GLN A 177 -15.98 11.77 -5.58
N ARG A 178 -15.35 12.69 -4.85
CA ARG A 178 -14.77 12.46 -3.51
C ARG A 178 -15.85 12.23 -2.44
N VAL A 179 -17.02 12.84 -2.58
CA VAL A 179 -18.16 12.72 -1.67
C VAL A 179 -19.25 11.88 -2.32
N ASN A 180 -19.62 10.77 -1.71
CA ASN A 180 -20.45 9.70 -2.26
C ASN A 180 -21.95 10.04 -2.44
N ILE A 181 -22.38 11.30 -2.52
CA ILE A 181 -23.78 11.69 -2.58
C ILE A 181 -24.48 11.08 -3.82
N ARG A 182 -23.77 10.90 -4.93
CA ARG A 182 -24.35 10.40 -6.18
C ARG A 182 -24.10 8.93 -6.44
N LEU A 183 -23.28 8.31 -5.63
CA LEU A 183 -23.00 6.87 -5.74
C LEU A 183 -24.28 6.06 -5.49
N GLY A 184 -25.12 6.49 -4.53
CA GLY A 184 -26.44 5.89 -4.27
C GLY A 184 -27.37 5.99 -5.48
N VAL A 185 -27.41 7.15 -6.16
CA VAL A 185 -28.23 7.34 -7.36
C VAL A 185 -27.79 6.43 -8.49
N ALA A 186 -26.48 6.31 -8.73
CA ALA A 186 -25.93 5.38 -9.73
C ALA A 186 -26.26 3.93 -9.37
N LEU A 187 -26.10 3.55 -8.10
CA LEU A 187 -26.39 2.21 -7.61
C LEU A 187 -27.87 1.85 -7.82
N ASP A 188 -28.80 2.75 -7.48
CA ASP A 188 -30.22 2.53 -7.68
C ASP A 188 -30.60 2.40 -9.15
N ALA A 189 -30.01 3.21 -10.04
CA ALA A 189 -30.22 3.11 -11.48
C ALA A 189 -29.72 1.76 -12.03
N LEU A 190 -28.51 1.35 -11.65
CA LEU A 190 -27.92 0.07 -12.06
C LEU A 190 -28.70 -1.14 -11.52
N ARG A 191 -29.22 -1.06 -10.31
CA ARG A 191 -30.07 -2.12 -9.74
C ARG A 191 -31.42 -2.22 -10.45
N ARG A 192 -32.04 -1.09 -10.81
CA ARG A 192 -33.28 -1.10 -11.63
C ARG A 192 -33.03 -1.66 -13.03
N SER A 193 -31.89 -1.36 -13.65
CA SER A 193 -31.55 -1.89 -14.98
C SER A 193 -31.25 -3.39 -14.99
N ALA A 194 -30.96 -4.01 -13.85
CA ALA A 194 -30.53 -5.42 -13.76
C ALA A 194 -31.54 -6.43 -14.36
N VAL A 195 -32.82 -6.06 -14.41
CA VAL A 195 -33.89 -6.86 -15.02
C VAL A 195 -34.13 -6.55 -16.49
N THR A 196 -33.40 -5.61 -17.07
CA THR A 196 -33.47 -5.23 -18.48
C THR A 196 -32.32 -5.87 -19.28
N GLU A 197 -32.43 -5.81 -20.62
CA GLU A 197 -31.36 -6.26 -21.51
C GLU A 197 -30.05 -5.48 -21.25
N ALA A 198 -30.12 -4.18 -21.01
CA ALA A 198 -28.96 -3.35 -20.69
C ALA A 198 -28.22 -3.82 -19.44
N GLY A 199 -28.94 -4.30 -18.42
CA GLY A 199 -28.33 -4.84 -17.19
C GLY A 199 -27.51 -6.10 -17.39
N GLN A 200 -27.64 -6.76 -18.55
CA GLN A 200 -26.83 -7.92 -18.95
C GLN A 200 -25.66 -7.55 -19.86
N ASN A 201 -25.58 -6.30 -20.27
CA ASN A 201 -24.47 -5.79 -21.09
C ASN A 201 -23.16 -5.76 -20.29
N PRO A 202 -22.02 -6.19 -20.88
CA PRO A 202 -20.72 -6.19 -20.20
C PRO A 202 -20.34 -4.83 -19.61
N GLU A 203 -20.52 -3.73 -20.33
CA GLU A 203 -20.14 -2.40 -19.84
C GLU A 203 -20.99 -1.98 -18.62
N VAL A 204 -22.27 -2.31 -18.60
CA VAL A 204 -23.16 -2.04 -17.47
C VAL A 204 -22.81 -2.94 -16.26
N LEU A 205 -22.48 -4.20 -16.49
CA LEU A 205 -22.04 -5.11 -15.43
C LEU A 205 -20.70 -4.66 -14.82
N LEU A 206 -19.76 -4.20 -15.65
CA LEU A 206 -18.50 -3.64 -15.20
C LEU A 206 -18.73 -2.37 -14.37
N ALA A 207 -19.55 -1.45 -14.85
CA ALA A 207 -19.93 -0.23 -14.14
C ALA A 207 -20.60 -0.56 -12.80
N ARG A 208 -21.55 -1.51 -12.79
CA ARG A 208 -22.23 -1.97 -11.58
C ARG A 208 -21.24 -2.51 -10.56
N GLY A 209 -20.34 -3.39 -10.94
CA GLY A 209 -19.34 -3.94 -10.01
C GLY A 209 -18.46 -2.86 -9.38
N ARG A 210 -18.06 -1.86 -10.16
CA ARG A 210 -17.28 -0.71 -9.66
C ARG A 210 -18.05 0.15 -8.67
N VAL A 211 -19.32 0.43 -8.96
CA VAL A 211 -20.20 1.24 -8.09
C VAL A 211 -20.53 0.48 -6.81
N GLU A 212 -20.89 -0.81 -6.88
CA GLU A 212 -21.16 -1.65 -5.70
C GLU A 212 -19.93 -1.71 -4.77
N ARG A 213 -18.74 -1.91 -5.33
CA ARG A 213 -17.48 -1.90 -4.55
C ARG A 213 -17.28 -0.57 -3.82
N MET A 214 -17.45 0.56 -4.52
CA MET A 214 -17.28 1.88 -3.92
C MET A 214 -18.37 2.22 -2.92
N ALA A 215 -19.59 1.71 -3.11
CA ALA A 215 -20.70 1.84 -2.17
C ALA A 215 -20.52 1.01 -0.88
N GLY A 216 -19.54 0.12 -0.85
CA GLY A 216 -19.20 -0.71 0.32
C GLY A 216 -19.87 -2.09 0.31
N ASP A 217 -20.35 -2.54 -0.84
CA ASP A 217 -20.89 -3.89 -1.05
C ASP A 217 -19.96 -4.71 -1.98
N PRO A 218 -18.83 -5.20 -1.45
CA PRO A 218 -17.88 -5.97 -2.24
C PRO A 218 -18.42 -7.35 -2.67
N ASP A 219 -19.40 -7.91 -1.99
CA ASP A 219 -19.98 -9.21 -2.37
C ASP A 219 -20.82 -9.06 -3.64
N SER A 220 -21.68 -8.04 -3.71
CA SER A 220 -22.42 -7.70 -4.93
C SER A 220 -21.50 -7.31 -6.08
N ALA A 221 -20.38 -6.62 -5.79
CA ALA A 221 -19.36 -6.29 -6.78
C ALA A 221 -18.71 -7.55 -7.38
N ILE A 222 -18.35 -8.53 -6.54
CA ILE A 222 -17.78 -9.80 -7.00
C ILE A 222 -18.75 -10.53 -7.94
N VAL A 223 -20.03 -10.60 -7.58
CA VAL A 223 -21.07 -11.23 -8.43
C VAL A 223 -21.19 -10.52 -9.78
N ALA A 224 -21.17 -9.18 -9.79
CA ALA A 224 -21.23 -8.41 -11.02
C ALA A 224 -20.01 -8.64 -11.92
N PHE A 225 -18.78 -8.69 -11.35
CA PHE A 225 -17.55 -8.96 -12.12
C PHE A 225 -17.45 -10.40 -12.60
N GLN A 226 -17.96 -11.38 -11.85
CA GLN A 226 -18.06 -12.76 -12.31
C GLN A 226 -19.01 -12.86 -13.50
N SER A 227 -20.20 -12.25 -13.39
CA SER A 227 -21.17 -12.18 -14.49
C SER A 227 -20.60 -11.47 -15.72
N TYR A 228 -19.85 -10.36 -15.52
CA TYR A 228 -19.13 -9.67 -16.60
C TYR A 228 -18.21 -10.59 -17.38
N ARG A 229 -17.36 -11.37 -16.70
CA ARG A 229 -16.39 -12.27 -17.35
C ARG A 229 -17.01 -13.35 -18.22
N GLU A 230 -18.25 -13.73 -17.94
CA GLU A 230 -18.98 -14.77 -18.66
C GLU A 230 -19.70 -14.23 -19.92
N ARG A 231 -19.79 -12.91 -20.08
CA ARG A 231 -20.50 -12.33 -21.21
C ARG A 231 -19.67 -12.30 -22.50
N PRO A 232 -20.32 -12.55 -23.66
CA PRO A 232 -19.69 -12.27 -24.95
C PRO A 232 -19.27 -10.80 -25.06
N GLY A 233 -18.09 -10.53 -25.60
CA GLY A 233 -17.54 -9.19 -25.73
C GLY A 233 -16.88 -8.63 -24.48
N ALA A 234 -16.96 -9.31 -23.33
CA ALA A 234 -16.24 -8.90 -22.14
C ALA A 234 -14.73 -9.11 -22.25
N ARG A 235 -13.97 -8.14 -21.76
CA ARG A 235 -12.51 -8.25 -21.60
C ARG A 235 -12.21 -9.04 -20.33
N ARG A 236 -12.02 -10.35 -20.48
CA ARG A 236 -11.87 -11.28 -19.34
C ARG A 236 -10.76 -10.87 -18.38
N SER A 237 -9.63 -10.42 -18.89
CA SER A 237 -8.49 -9.99 -18.08
C SER A 237 -8.78 -8.71 -17.27
N LEU A 238 -9.60 -7.80 -17.80
CA LEU A 238 -10.10 -6.66 -17.03
C LEU A 238 -11.03 -7.11 -15.89
N GLY A 239 -11.91 -8.07 -16.16
CA GLY A 239 -12.75 -8.67 -15.13
C GLY A 239 -11.94 -9.39 -14.04
N GLN A 240 -10.83 -10.05 -14.39
CA GLN A 240 -9.89 -10.63 -13.42
C GLN A 240 -9.26 -9.57 -12.54
N LEU A 241 -8.78 -8.45 -13.13
CA LEU A 241 -8.23 -7.33 -12.36
C LEU A 241 -9.27 -6.73 -11.40
N GLU A 242 -10.51 -6.53 -11.84
CA GLU A 242 -11.57 -5.98 -10.98
C GLU A 242 -11.96 -6.93 -9.83
N LEU A 243 -11.98 -8.24 -10.08
CA LEU A 243 -12.14 -9.24 -9.03
C LEU A 243 -10.97 -9.20 -8.05
N ALA A 244 -9.74 -9.16 -8.56
CA ALA A 244 -8.53 -9.04 -7.74
C ALA A 244 -8.58 -7.80 -6.85
N ARG A 245 -8.87 -6.63 -7.41
CA ARG A 245 -9.03 -5.36 -6.67
C ARG A 245 -10.02 -5.50 -5.53
N THR A 246 -11.17 -6.18 -5.79
CA THR A 246 -12.24 -6.32 -4.81
C THR A 246 -11.91 -7.31 -3.71
N ARG A 247 -11.31 -8.46 -4.04
CA ARG A 247 -10.91 -9.50 -3.09
C ARG A 247 -9.75 -9.03 -2.21
N LEU A 248 -8.70 -8.48 -2.84
CA LEU A 248 -7.49 -8.02 -2.15
C LEU A 248 -7.76 -6.86 -1.19
N MET A 249 -8.62 -5.88 -1.55
CA MET A 249 -8.95 -4.80 -0.63
C MET A 249 -9.65 -5.28 0.65
N ARG A 250 -10.31 -6.45 0.62
CA ARG A 250 -10.91 -7.12 1.79
C ARG A 250 -9.89 -7.94 2.59
N GLY A 251 -8.65 -8.08 2.07
CA GLY A 251 -7.64 -8.95 2.66
C GLY A 251 -7.74 -10.42 2.23
N ASP A 252 -8.59 -10.76 1.25
CA ASP A 252 -8.62 -12.08 0.64
C ASP A 252 -7.44 -12.25 -0.31
N LEU A 253 -6.41 -12.95 0.17
CA LEU A 253 -5.16 -13.17 -0.57
C LEU A 253 -5.35 -14.04 -1.83
N GLY A 254 -6.44 -14.81 -1.92
CA GLY A 254 -6.81 -15.56 -3.12
C GLY A 254 -7.05 -14.66 -4.34
N GLY A 255 -7.34 -13.37 -4.13
CA GLY A 255 -7.39 -12.38 -5.22
C GLY A 255 -6.06 -12.20 -5.96
N GLY A 256 -4.94 -12.65 -5.39
CA GLY A 256 -3.63 -12.64 -6.06
C GLY A 256 -3.60 -13.53 -7.32
N GLU A 257 -4.33 -14.62 -7.34
CA GLU A 257 -4.43 -15.49 -8.52
C GLU A 257 -5.10 -14.76 -9.68
N ASP A 258 -6.25 -14.11 -9.43
CA ASP A 258 -6.93 -13.28 -10.42
C ASP A 258 -6.04 -12.12 -10.89
N TYR A 259 -5.31 -11.47 -9.98
CA TYR A 259 -4.38 -10.38 -10.29
C TYR A 259 -3.31 -10.82 -11.29
N PHE A 260 -2.60 -11.90 -11.01
CA PHE A 260 -1.52 -12.36 -11.88
C PHE A 260 -2.02 -12.94 -13.19
N ALA A 261 -3.17 -13.63 -13.21
CA ALA A 261 -3.78 -14.12 -14.43
C ALA A 261 -4.24 -12.99 -15.36
N GLY A 262 -4.84 -11.93 -14.80
CA GLY A 262 -5.23 -10.75 -15.59
C GLY A 262 -4.03 -9.98 -16.16
N ALA A 263 -2.89 -9.98 -15.44
CA ALA A 263 -1.66 -9.30 -15.86
C ALA A 263 -0.97 -9.94 -17.08
N GLU A 264 -1.37 -11.16 -17.48
CA GLU A 264 -0.88 -11.81 -18.68
C GLU A 264 -1.44 -11.23 -19.98
N SER A 265 -2.45 -10.37 -19.91
CA SER A 265 -3.05 -9.72 -21.08
C SER A 265 -2.17 -8.58 -21.62
N ASP A 266 -2.08 -8.47 -22.93
CA ASP A 266 -1.45 -7.33 -23.62
C ASP A 266 -2.48 -6.37 -24.22
N GLU A 267 -3.76 -6.51 -23.87
CA GLU A 267 -4.80 -5.54 -24.22
C GLU A 267 -4.45 -4.16 -23.63
N PRO A 268 -4.42 -3.09 -24.48
CA PRO A 268 -3.94 -1.77 -24.04
C PRO A 268 -4.65 -1.24 -22.79
N ASP A 269 -5.97 -1.40 -22.70
CA ASP A 269 -6.79 -0.92 -21.58
C ASP A 269 -6.50 -1.68 -20.28
N VAL A 270 -6.26 -2.99 -20.40
CA VAL A 270 -5.89 -3.83 -19.26
C VAL A 270 -4.52 -3.41 -18.74
N VAL A 271 -3.55 -3.26 -19.65
CA VAL A 271 -2.19 -2.82 -19.28
C VAL A 271 -2.24 -1.42 -18.65
N ALA A 272 -3.01 -0.50 -19.21
CA ALA A 272 -3.19 0.85 -18.67
C ALA A 272 -3.81 0.82 -17.26
N ALA A 273 -4.78 -0.08 -17.01
CA ALA A 273 -5.39 -0.23 -15.69
C ALA A 273 -4.40 -0.75 -14.63
N TYR A 274 -3.56 -1.74 -14.97
CA TYR A 274 -2.46 -2.19 -14.09
C TYR A 274 -1.45 -1.08 -13.84
N ARG A 275 -1.07 -0.36 -14.88
CA ARG A 275 -0.12 0.76 -14.80
C ARG A 275 -0.64 1.88 -13.91
N SER A 276 -1.93 2.24 -14.01
CA SER A 276 -2.58 3.24 -13.15
C SER A 276 -2.57 2.82 -11.68
N ASP A 277 -2.86 1.56 -11.37
CA ASP A 277 -2.80 1.07 -9.99
C ASP A 277 -1.37 1.05 -9.43
N PHE A 278 -0.38 0.80 -10.28
CA PHE A 278 1.03 0.71 -9.90
C PHE A 278 1.71 2.08 -9.76
N LEU A 279 1.32 3.06 -10.57
CA LEU A 279 1.91 4.41 -10.66
C LEU A 279 2.12 5.08 -9.28
N PRO A 280 1.18 5.07 -8.33
CA PRO A 280 1.34 5.79 -7.06
C PRO A 280 2.55 5.36 -6.23
N MET A 281 3.04 4.13 -6.40
CA MET A 281 4.15 3.58 -5.63
C MET A 281 5.42 3.31 -6.47
N ALA A 282 5.33 3.47 -7.78
CA ALA A 282 6.45 3.22 -8.67
C ALA A 282 7.40 4.42 -8.75
N SER A 283 8.67 4.15 -9.06
CA SER A 283 9.61 5.13 -9.62
C SER A 283 9.56 5.10 -11.15
N ASP A 284 10.14 6.10 -11.81
CA ASP A 284 10.24 6.13 -13.28
C ASP A 284 10.96 4.89 -13.83
N SER A 285 12.00 4.41 -13.14
CA SER A 285 12.70 3.17 -13.51
C SER A 285 11.78 1.95 -13.45
N MET A 286 11.01 1.81 -12.36
CA MET A 286 10.05 0.70 -12.19
C MET A 286 8.92 0.77 -13.23
N LEU A 287 8.46 1.96 -13.58
CA LEU A 287 7.48 2.14 -14.67
C LEU A 287 8.06 1.72 -16.01
N GLY A 288 9.30 2.11 -16.31
CA GLY A 288 10.01 1.68 -17.51
C GLY A 288 10.20 0.17 -17.59
N GLU A 289 10.55 -0.47 -16.45
CA GLU A 289 10.63 -1.93 -16.37
C GLU A 289 9.27 -2.59 -16.60
N PHE A 290 8.19 -2.09 -15.97
CA PHE A 290 6.84 -2.60 -16.17
C PHE A 290 6.39 -2.44 -17.62
N ASP A 291 6.60 -1.27 -18.23
CA ASP A 291 6.21 -0.97 -19.60
C ASP A 291 6.97 -1.83 -20.65
N ALA A 292 8.15 -2.33 -20.29
CA ALA A 292 8.94 -3.26 -21.12
C ALA A 292 8.41 -4.70 -21.08
N GLN A 293 7.62 -5.09 -20.06
CA GLN A 293 7.12 -6.47 -19.93
C GLN A 293 5.91 -6.73 -20.83
N ARG A 294 5.77 -7.99 -21.26
CA ARG A 294 4.64 -8.47 -22.08
C ARG A 294 4.12 -9.81 -21.55
N GLY A 295 2.81 -10.01 -21.64
CA GLY A 295 2.18 -11.29 -21.37
C GLY A 295 2.58 -11.91 -20.02
N THR A 296 2.95 -13.18 -20.04
CA THR A 296 3.37 -13.93 -18.85
C THR A 296 4.61 -13.36 -18.16
N TYR A 297 5.49 -12.64 -18.88
CA TYR A 297 6.65 -11.98 -18.29
C TYR A 297 6.23 -10.81 -17.39
N ARG A 298 5.18 -10.07 -17.77
CA ARG A 298 4.61 -9.00 -16.91
C ARG A 298 4.04 -9.60 -15.63
N ALA A 299 3.30 -10.67 -15.72
CA ALA A 299 2.77 -11.37 -14.55
C ALA A 299 3.88 -11.89 -13.63
N ALA A 300 4.94 -12.46 -14.20
CA ALA A 300 6.10 -12.96 -13.46
C ALA A 300 6.88 -11.82 -12.79
N TRP A 301 7.07 -10.69 -13.47
CA TRP A 301 7.71 -9.49 -12.92
C TRP A 301 6.91 -8.92 -11.74
N LEU A 302 5.59 -8.77 -11.87
CA LEU A 302 4.71 -8.32 -10.80
C LEU A 302 4.72 -9.28 -9.61
N ARG A 303 4.73 -10.62 -9.85
CA ARG A 303 4.80 -11.62 -8.79
C ARG A 303 6.10 -11.48 -7.99
N ARG A 304 7.23 -11.31 -8.67
CA ARG A 304 8.53 -11.07 -8.03
C ARG A 304 8.52 -9.76 -7.24
N PHE A 305 8.04 -8.66 -7.84
CA PHE A 305 7.96 -7.34 -7.23
C PHE A 305 7.21 -7.35 -5.88
N TRP A 306 6.03 -7.98 -5.84
CA TRP A 306 5.24 -8.08 -4.61
C TRP A 306 5.82 -9.05 -3.59
N SER A 307 6.37 -10.19 -4.06
CA SER A 307 7.00 -11.17 -3.19
C SER A 307 8.23 -10.62 -2.46
N GLU A 308 9.09 -9.87 -3.16
CA GLU A 308 10.26 -9.21 -2.55
C GLU A 308 9.85 -8.21 -1.45
N ARG A 309 8.74 -7.51 -1.64
CA ARG A 309 8.21 -6.59 -0.62
C ARG A 309 7.59 -7.32 0.57
N ASP A 310 6.88 -8.40 0.33
CA ASP A 310 6.37 -9.24 1.42
C ASP A 310 7.52 -9.76 2.29
N ASP A 311 8.57 -10.26 1.67
CA ASP A 311 9.74 -10.81 2.37
C ASP A 311 10.49 -9.70 3.12
N ALA A 312 10.74 -8.56 2.49
CA ALA A 312 11.41 -7.41 3.11
C ALA A 312 10.66 -6.86 4.34
N GLU A 313 9.34 -6.93 4.31
CA GLU A 313 8.47 -6.44 5.39
C GLU A 313 8.01 -7.55 6.36
N LEU A 314 8.54 -8.76 6.25
CA LEU A 314 8.18 -9.93 7.07
C LEU A 314 6.69 -10.31 6.96
N ARG A 315 6.16 -10.30 5.72
CA ARG A 315 4.76 -10.58 5.44
C ARG A 315 4.55 -11.96 4.83
N ARG A 316 3.32 -12.48 4.91
CA ARG A 316 2.90 -13.60 4.08
C ARG A 316 2.81 -13.15 2.63
N LYS A 317 3.12 -14.05 1.71
CA LYS A 317 3.00 -13.78 0.29
C LYS A 317 1.60 -13.32 -0.08
N GLY A 318 1.54 -12.18 -0.75
CA GLY A 318 0.32 -11.50 -1.15
C GLY A 318 -0.23 -10.48 -0.14
N GLU A 319 0.29 -10.39 1.09
CA GLU A 319 -0.18 -9.42 2.08
C GLU A 319 0.12 -7.97 1.66
N ARG A 320 1.30 -7.70 1.07
CA ARG A 320 1.64 -6.34 0.61
C ARG A 320 0.79 -5.92 -0.59
N LEU A 321 0.49 -6.84 -1.49
CA LEU A 321 -0.45 -6.61 -2.59
C LEU A 321 -1.87 -6.31 -2.08
N ALA A 322 -2.36 -7.10 -1.12
CA ALA A 322 -3.67 -6.85 -0.50
C ALA A 322 -3.72 -5.49 0.21
N GLU A 323 -2.66 -5.14 0.94
CA GLU A 323 -2.56 -3.83 1.59
C GLU A 323 -2.51 -2.69 0.57
N HIS A 324 -1.82 -2.87 -0.55
CA HIS A 324 -1.83 -1.89 -1.63
C HIS A 324 -3.25 -1.59 -2.11
N TYR A 325 -4.05 -2.61 -2.37
CA TYR A 325 -5.44 -2.39 -2.83
C TYR A 325 -6.36 -1.85 -1.73
N ARG A 326 -6.12 -2.16 -0.47
CA ARG A 326 -6.82 -1.53 0.66
C ARG A 326 -6.53 -0.03 0.73
N ARG A 327 -5.25 0.36 0.61
CA ARG A 327 -4.83 1.76 0.59
C ARG A 327 -5.33 2.50 -0.64
N LEU A 328 -5.28 1.87 -1.81
CA LEU A 328 -5.78 2.43 -3.06
C LEU A 328 -7.30 2.69 -2.97
N TYR A 329 -8.06 1.75 -2.41
CA TYR A 329 -9.49 1.93 -2.17
C TYR A 329 -9.78 3.09 -1.21
N TYR A 330 -9.05 3.17 -0.09
CA TYR A 330 -9.17 4.28 0.85
C TYR A 330 -8.82 5.61 0.19
N ALA A 331 -7.73 5.66 -0.58
CA ALA A 331 -7.31 6.88 -1.28
C ALA A 331 -8.35 7.35 -2.31
N ARG A 332 -8.96 6.45 -3.07
CA ARG A 332 -10.06 6.79 -4.00
C ARG A 332 -11.27 7.39 -3.31
N ARG A 333 -11.57 6.95 -2.10
CA ARG A 333 -12.69 7.52 -1.32
C ARG A 333 -12.40 8.87 -0.70
N ASN A 334 -11.15 9.12 -0.29
CA ASN A 334 -10.80 10.27 0.55
C ASN A 334 -9.92 11.31 -0.12
N PHE A 335 -9.14 10.93 -1.15
CA PHE A 335 -8.10 11.75 -1.76
C PHE A 335 -8.17 11.77 -3.29
N ALA A 336 -9.32 11.40 -3.88
CA ALA A 336 -9.52 11.53 -5.32
C ALA A 336 -9.42 13.01 -5.74
N LEU A 337 -8.84 13.28 -6.91
CA LEU A 337 -8.76 14.62 -7.46
C LEU A 337 -10.18 15.17 -7.73
N ALA A 338 -10.37 16.45 -7.42
CA ALA A 338 -11.60 17.16 -7.76
C ALA A 338 -11.56 17.70 -9.20
N THR A 339 -10.36 17.97 -9.72
CA THR A 339 -10.13 18.47 -11.09
C THR A 339 -8.90 17.81 -11.70
N GLU A 340 -8.95 17.56 -13.03
CA GLU A 340 -7.81 17.06 -13.78
C GLU A 340 -6.78 18.16 -14.12
N ASN A 341 -7.22 19.43 -14.14
CA ASN A 341 -6.39 20.58 -14.49
C ASN A 341 -5.65 21.14 -13.26
N ARG A 342 -4.66 20.39 -12.76
CA ARG A 342 -3.81 20.84 -11.66
C ARG A 342 -2.77 21.85 -12.13
N GLN A 343 -2.76 23.02 -11.49
CA GLN A 343 -1.68 23.98 -11.64
C GLN A 343 -0.72 23.84 -10.45
N TYR A 344 0.59 23.81 -10.74
CA TYR A 344 1.64 23.70 -9.72
C TYR A 344 2.32 25.05 -9.52
N ASP A 345 2.49 25.45 -8.25
CA ASP A 345 3.27 26.62 -7.87
C ASP A 345 4.79 26.30 -7.90
N ILE A 346 5.62 27.33 -7.97
CA ILE A 346 7.08 27.23 -7.94
C ILE A 346 7.60 26.58 -6.65
N ALA A 347 6.87 26.68 -5.55
CA ALA A 347 7.19 26.04 -4.27
C ALA A 347 6.93 24.53 -4.26
N GLU A 348 6.14 24.01 -5.20
CA GLU A 348 5.72 22.63 -5.25
C GLU A 348 6.72 21.79 -6.04
N ARG A 349 7.73 21.30 -5.33
CA ARG A 349 8.81 20.50 -5.94
C ARG A 349 8.38 19.08 -6.29
N PHE A 350 7.38 18.55 -5.59
CA PHE A 350 6.83 17.23 -5.86
C PHE A 350 5.68 17.30 -6.85
N ARG A 351 5.77 16.51 -7.91
CA ARG A 351 4.72 16.35 -8.91
C ARG A 351 4.48 14.87 -9.11
N SER A 352 3.40 14.37 -8.53
CA SER A 352 3.09 12.94 -8.55
C SER A 352 2.78 12.37 -9.94
N GLY A 353 2.41 13.22 -10.89
CA GLY A 353 1.90 12.79 -12.20
C GLY A 353 0.56 12.04 -12.13
N SER A 354 -0.01 11.87 -10.95
CA SER A 354 -1.29 11.20 -10.77
C SER A 354 -2.43 12.04 -11.31
N LYS A 355 -3.33 11.40 -12.07
CA LYS A 355 -4.61 11.96 -12.50
C LYS A 355 -5.78 11.54 -11.59
N ASP A 356 -5.54 10.60 -10.68
CA ASP A 356 -6.57 10.01 -9.82
C ASP A 356 -6.57 10.61 -8.42
N PHE A 357 -5.39 10.99 -7.88
CA PHE A 357 -5.22 11.35 -6.46
C PHE A 357 -4.51 12.69 -6.27
N ASP A 358 -4.89 13.41 -5.22
CA ASP A 358 -4.06 14.47 -4.67
C ASP A 358 -2.80 13.89 -3.99
N ASP A 359 -1.85 14.73 -3.56
CA ASP A 359 -0.57 14.24 -3.05
C ASP A 359 -0.71 13.50 -1.71
N ARG A 360 -1.80 13.75 -0.94
CA ARG A 360 -2.12 12.94 0.25
C ARG A 360 -2.41 11.50 -0.13
N GLY A 361 -3.15 11.29 -1.22
CA GLY A 361 -3.45 9.95 -1.74
C GLY A 361 -2.18 9.18 -2.10
N ILE A 362 -1.23 9.83 -2.75
CA ILE A 362 0.05 9.22 -3.12
C ILE A 362 0.85 8.81 -1.86
N ILE A 363 0.98 9.72 -0.89
CA ILE A 363 1.69 9.43 0.37
C ILE A 363 0.96 8.32 1.15
N TYR A 364 -0.38 8.35 1.20
CA TYR A 364 -1.15 7.31 1.87
C TYR A 364 -0.99 5.92 1.22
N ILE A 365 -1.00 5.82 -0.10
CA ILE A 365 -0.80 4.56 -0.82
C ILE A 365 0.60 3.99 -0.50
N ARG A 366 1.61 4.84 -0.41
CA ARG A 366 2.98 4.44 -0.08
C ARG A 366 3.14 4.02 1.39
N HIS A 367 2.67 4.83 2.33
CA HIS A 367 3.01 4.70 3.75
C HIS A 367 1.82 4.25 4.64
N GLY A 368 0.59 4.28 4.14
CA GLY A 368 -0.62 3.91 4.90
C GLY A 368 -1.10 5.02 5.82
N GLU A 369 -1.75 4.63 6.92
CA GLU A 369 -2.25 5.56 7.93
C GLU A 369 -1.11 6.23 8.67
N PRO A 370 -1.05 7.58 8.72
CA PRO A 370 -0.03 8.27 9.49
C PRO A 370 -0.20 8.05 10.98
N THR A 371 0.93 8.01 11.69
CA THR A 371 0.96 7.86 13.16
C THR A 371 0.27 9.02 13.88
N ALA A 372 0.34 10.21 13.29
CA ALA A 372 -0.35 11.41 13.79
C ALA A 372 -0.66 12.38 12.66
N ARG A 373 -1.76 13.10 12.80
CA ARG A 373 -2.21 14.16 11.88
C ARG A 373 -2.47 15.44 12.66
N ALA A 374 -2.25 16.59 12.03
CA ALA A 374 -2.65 17.89 12.53
C ALA A 374 -3.05 18.79 11.38
N ALA A 375 -4.06 19.62 11.61
CA ALA A 375 -4.54 20.64 10.69
C ALA A 375 -4.74 21.95 11.44
N TYR A 376 -4.70 23.09 10.74
CA TYR A 376 -5.04 24.38 11.29
C TYR A 376 -5.97 25.11 10.32
N GLN A 377 -7.06 25.62 10.83
CA GLN A 377 -8.06 26.35 10.07
C GLN A 377 -8.16 27.79 10.56
N SER A 378 -7.96 28.74 9.67
CA SER A 378 -8.14 30.17 9.91
C SER A 378 -8.51 30.84 8.58
N PRO A 379 -9.28 31.95 8.59
CA PRO A 379 -9.57 32.70 7.36
C PRO A 379 -8.31 33.21 6.62
N ASP A 380 -7.22 33.42 7.37
CA ASP A 380 -5.95 33.97 6.85
C ASP A 380 -4.93 32.88 6.45
N VAL A 381 -5.31 31.61 6.54
CA VAL A 381 -4.42 30.48 6.25
C VAL A 381 -5.11 29.49 5.32
N GLU A 382 -4.46 29.17 4.21
CA GLU A 382 -4.96 28.15 3.29
C GLU A 382 -5.24 26.82 4.00
N PRO A 383 -6.24 26.03 3.54
CA PRO A 383 -6.50 24.71 4.08
C PRO A 383 -5.24 23.85 4.06
N ASN A 384 -4.90 23.29 5.22
CA ASN A 384 -3.62 22.61 5.38
C ASN A 384 -3.72 21.41 6.32
N GLU A 385 -2.84 20.43 6.10
CA GLU A 385 -2.73 19.25 6.92
C GLU A 385 -1.26 18.82 7.00
N SER A 386 -0.84 18.27 8.14
CA SER A 386 0.50 17.70 8.31
C SER A 386 0.39 16.29 8.88
N TRP A 387 1.19 15.38 8.34
CA TRP A 387 1.21 13.97 8.71
C TRP A 387 2.59 13.56 9.20
N ARG A 388 2.61 12.80 10.29
CA ARG A 388 3.82 12.16 10.81
C ARG A 388 3.70 10.65 10.66
N TYR A 389 4.77 10.04 10.18
CA TYR A 389 4.99 8.60 10.20
C TYR A 389 6.18 8.33 11.11
N ALA A 390 5.93 7.72 12.28
CA ALA A 390 6.99 7.30 13.18
C ALA A 390 7.69 6.06 12.62
N ARG A 391 9.02 6.13 12.47
CA ARG A 391 9.85 5.05 11.94
C ARG A 391 11.10 4.88 12.78
N ALA A 392 11.64 3.64 12.82
CA ALA A 392 12.86 3.34 13.56
C ALA A 392 14.11 4.03 13.00
N ASP A 393 14.12 4.33 11.68
CA ASP A 393 15.21 4.98 10.94
C ASP A 393 15.04 6.50 10.82
N GLY A 394 14.05 7.06 11.48
CA GLY A 394 13.72 8.49 11.50
C GLY A 394 12.30 8.79 11.00
N ASP A 395 11.63 9.69 11.69
CA ASP A 395 10.25 10.08 11.36
C ASP A 395 10.19 10.76 9.99
N LEU A 396 9.16 10.43 9.20
CA LEU A 396 8.78 11.20 8.03
C LEU A 396 7.69 12.21 8.43
N LEU A 397 7.85 13.45 7.99
CA LEU A 397 6.93 14.54 8.26
C LEU A 397 6.54 15.22 6.94
N PHE A 398 5.27 15.16 6.61
CA PHE A 398 4.72 15.72 5.37
C PHE A 398 3.77 16.87 5.67
N HIS A 399 3.83 17.90 4.85
CA HIS A 399 2.94 19.07 4.89
C HIS A 399 2.18 19.18 3.59
N PHE A 400 0.89 19.38 3.68
CA PHE A 400 -0.01 19.52 2.56
C PHE A 400 -0.77 20.83 2.64
N VAL A 401 -1.00 21.47 1.51
CA VAL A 401 -1.78 22.71 1.37
C VAL A 401 -2.68 22.63 0.15
N ALA A 402 -3.92 23.11 0.28
CA ALA A 402 -4.84 23.27 -0.83
C ALA A 402 -4.90 24.76 -1.21
N ARG A 403 -4.09 25.15 -2.20
CA ARG A 403 -4.05 26.54 -2.71
C ARG A 403 -5.00 26.68 -3.87
N GLN A 404 -5.74 27.80 -3.92
CA GLN A 404 -6.63 28.14 -5.05
C GLN A 404 -7.64 27.06 -5.45
N ASP A 405 -7.43 25.86 -4.94
CA ASP A 405 -8.17 24.65 -5.22
C ASP A 405 -8.50 24.01 -3.86
N VAL A 406 -9.62 24.38 -3.29
CA VAL A 406 -10.00 24.09 -1.89
C VAL A 406 -10.07 22.60 -1.57
N GLN A 407 -9.91 21.74 -2.57
CA GLN A 407 -10.11 20.29 -2.44
C GLN A 407 -8.86 19.46 -2.74
N ASP A 408 -7.94 19.92 -3.58
CA ASP A 408 -6.77 19.14 -3.99
C ASP A 408 -5.52 19.59 -3.25
N TYR A 409 -5.10 18.78 -2.28
CA TYR A 409 -3.94 19.06 -1.47
C TYR A 409 -2.64 18.72 -2.18
N ARG A 410 -1.65 19.56 -1.99
CA ARG A 410 -0.32 19.46 -2.58
C ARG A 410 0.75 19.38 -1.51
N LEU A 411 1.75 18.57 -1.77
CA LEU A 411 2.87 18.35 -0.88
C LEU A 411 3.86 19.52 -0.95
N VAL A 412 4.19 20.10 0.19
CA VAL A 412 5.15 21.19 0.34
C VAL A 412 6.29 20.83 1.29
N GLU A 413 7.43 21.48 1.15
CA GLU A 413 8.66 21.18 1.85
C GLU A 413 8.65 21.62 3.32
N SER A 414 7.99 22.73 3.60
CA SER A 414 7.97 23.36 4.93
C SER A 414 6.55 23.71 5.34
N LEU A 415 6.28 23.62 6.63
CA LEU A 415 5.03 24.11 7.21
C LEU A 415 4.74 25.57 6.84
N PHE A 416 5.79 26.39 6.75
CA PHE A 416 5.67 27.82 6.42
C PHE A 416 5.27 28.07 4.96
N ASP A 417 5.46 27.10 4.07
CA ASP A 417 4.99 27.19 2.68
C ASP A 417 3.46 27.27 2.59
N VAL A 418 2.74 26.85 3.63
CA VAL A 418 1.28 27.03 3.78
C VAL A 418 0.89 28.51 3.72
N LEU A 419 1.73 29.41 4.25
CA LEU A 419 1.53 30.85 4.23
C LEU A 419 2.02 31.53 2.94
N GLY A 420 2.41 30.75 1.94
CA GLY A 420 2.96 31.19 0.67
C GLY A 420 4.49 31.18 0.63
N TYR A 421 5.03 30.82 -0.53
CA TYR A 421 6.47 30.65 -0.74
C TYR A 421 7.27 31.91 -0.40
N SER A 422 6.81 33.07 -0.84
CA SER A 422 7.48 34.35 -0.57
C SER A 422 7.55 34.69 0.93
N TYR A 423 6.53 34.31 1.71
CA TYR A 423 6.52 34.47 3.16
C TYR A 423 7.54 33.50 3.80
N ALA A 424 7.53 32.26 3.42
CA ALA A 424 8.43 31.23 3.93
C ALA A 424 9.91 31.58 3.68
N VAL A 425 10.26 32.04 2.47
CA VAL A 425 11.61 32.48 2.12
C VAL A 425 12.05 33.69 2.94
N ARG A 426 11.18 34.69 3.12
CA ARG A 426 11.50 35.85 3.96
C ARG A 426 11.76 35.44 5.41
N LEU A 427 10.92 34.60 5.98
CA LEU A 427 11.07 34.10 7.34
C LEU A 427 12.38 33.33 7.54
N GLN A 428 12.77 32.53 6.54
CA GLN A 428 14.03 31.79 6.54
C GLN A 428 15.26 32.73 6.46
N ALA A 429 15.17 33.80 5.67
CA ALA A 429 16.27 34.75 5.44
C ALA A 429 16.41 35.80 6.53
N SER A 430 15.34 36.08 7.29
CA SER A 430 15.31 37.14 8.28
C SER A 430 15.47 36.64 9.71
N SER A 431 15.98 37.51 10.59
CA SER A 431 15.98 37.28 12.04
C SER A 431 14.68 37.76 12.72
N ALA A 432 13.63 37.99 11.93
CA ALA A 432 12.38 38.57 12.45
C ALA A 432 11.62 37.56 13.32
N SER A 433 11.01 38.05 14.37
CA SER A 433 10.02 37.33 15.17
C SER A 433 8.79 37.05 14.32
N PHE A 434 8.14 35.89 14.54
CA PHE A 434 6.83 35.57 13.99
C PHE A 434 5.74 35.49 15.10
N ALA A 435 6.04 35.93 16.31
CA ALA A 435 5.07 36.02 17.39
C ALA A 435 3.87 36.91 17.00
N ASN A 436 2.69 36.52 17.46
CA ASN A 436 1.41 37.19 17.17
C ASN A 436 1.05 37.21 15.67
N THR A 437 1.56 36.26 14.89
CA THR A 437 1.22 36.10 13.48
C THR A 437 0.50 34.73 13.23
N PRO A 438 -0.15 34.55 12.08
CA PRO A 438 -0.68 33.24 11.71
C PRO A 438 0.37 32.12 11.71
N ALA A 439 1.65 32.45 11.48
CA ALA A 439 2.76 31.47 11.53
C ALA A 439 2.95 30.88 12.93
N GLU A 440 2.83 31.67 13.99
CA GLU A 440 2.91 31.16 15.36
C GLU A 440 1.81 30.13 15.65
N GLN A 441 0.57 30.48 15.33
CA GLN A 441 -0.57 29.58 15.54
C GLN A 441 -0.45 28.29 14.71
N LEU A 442 0.05 28.40 13.48
CA LEU A 442 0.33 27.27 12.62
C LEU A 442 1.38 26.34 13.26
N VAL A 443 2.46 26.89 13.81
CA VAL A 443 3.52 26.14 14.51
C VAL A 443 2.97 25.47 15.78
N ILE A 444 2.24 26.18 16.61
CA ILE A 444 1.62 25.66 17.85
C ILE A 444 0.71 24.45 17.54
N SER A 445 -0.05 24.53 16.45
CA SER A 445 -0.93 23.42 16.04
C SER A 445 -0.17 22.13 15.68
N ARG A 446 1.15 22.18 15.48
CA ARG A 446 2.04 21.05 15.11
C ARG A 446 2.96 20.59 16.24
N GLU A 447 2.92 21.17 17.42
CA GLU A 447 3.80 20.82 18.56
C GLU A 447 3.79 19.31 18.89
N ARG A 448 2.62 18.66 18.72
CA ARG A 448 2.46 17.22 18.98
C ARG A 448 3.05 16.34 17.88
N LEU A 449 3.36 16.87 16.71
CA LEU A 449 3.90 16.11 15.60
C LEU A 449 5.42 15.93 15.71
N SER A 450 6.15 16.97 16.12
CA SER A 450 7.61 16.90 16.18
C SER A 450 8.17 17.89 17.21
N PRO A 451 9.27 17.51 17.91
CA PRO A 451 9.98 18.44 18.82
C PRO A 451 10.49 19.72 18.15
N VAL A 452 10.65 19.74 16.83
CA VAL A 452 11.06 20.94 16.10
C VAL A 452 10.02 22.05 16.25
N TYR A 453 8.73 21.73 16.26
CA TYR A 453 7.66 22.72 16.42
C TYR A 453 7.54 23.24 17.85
N GLN A 454 7.82 22.42 18.87
CA GLN A 454 7.91 22.89 20.26
C GLN A 454 9.02 23.94 20.41
N ARG A 455 10.19 23.68 19.80
CA ARG A 455 11.31 24.64 19.82
C ARG A 455 11.01 25.91 19.02
N LEU A 456 10.32 25.79 17.88
CA LEU A 456 9.89 26.92 17.07
C LEU A 456 8.87 27.78 17.80
N ALA A 457 7.87 27.19 18.47
CA ALA A 457 6.86 27.92 19.27
C ALA A 457 7.52 28.67 20.42
N ALA A 458 8.43 28.01 21.15
CA ALA A 458 9.19 28.66 22.23
C ALA A 458 10.10 29.82 21.75
N ALA A 459 10.54 29.76 20.48
CA ALA A 459 11.41 30.79 19.88
C ALA A 459 10.65 31.81 19.03
N ALA A 460 9.32 31.81 19.00
CA ALA A 460 8.53 32.65 18.11
C ALA A 460 8.79 34.18 18.30
N SER A 461 9.07 34.63 19.53
CA SER A 461 9.38 36.02 19.87
C SER A 461 10.86 36.40 19.66
N THR A 462 11.71 35.46 19.25
CA THR A 462 13.15 35.68 19.08
C THR A 462 13.59 35.34 17.64
N SER A 463 14.89 35.49 17.34
CA SER A 463 15.43 35.04 16.04
C SER A 463 15.36 33.53 15.90
N SER A 464 14.57 33.05 14.95
CA SER A 464 14.28 31.64 14.74
C SER A 464 14.77 31.09 13.38
N SER A 465 15.53 31.89 12.60
CA SER A 465 15.92 31.54 11.23
C SER A 465 16.62 30.15 11.11
N ARG A 466 17.49 29.80 12.07
CA ARG A 466 18.13 28.48 12.10
C ARG A 466 17.13 27.33 12.34
N LEU A 467 16.12 27.55 13.18
CA LEU A 467 15.08 26.55 13.46
C LEU A 467 14.14 26.40 12.26
N VAL A 468 13.80 27.49 11.59
CA VAL A 468 13.02 27.49 10.34
C VAL A 468 13.77 26.74 9.24
N GLN A 469 15.08 26.95 9.12
CA GLN A 469 15.92 26.22 8.18
C GLN A 469 16.03 24.73 8.52
N ALA A 470 16.13 24.37 9.78
CA ALA A 470 16.16 22.98 10.22
C ALA A 470 14.81 22.29 9.96
N GLU A 471 13.69 22.97 10.17
CA GLU A 471 12.36 22.47 9.85
C GLU A 471 12.22 22.20 8.34
N ARG A 472 12.58 23.14 7.48
CA ARG A 472 12.55 22.97 6.03
C ARG A 472 13.46 21.83 5.58
N SER A 473 14.65 21.71 6.16
CA SER A 473 15.57 20.61 5.86
C SER A 473 14.97 19.24 6.23
N GLN A 474 14.28 19.16 7.37
CA GLN A 474 13.59 17.93 7.79
C GLN A 474 12.43 17.60 6.83
N GLY A 475 11.63 18.59 6.44
CA GLY A 475 10.55 18.39 5.47
C GLY A 475 11.09 17.99 4.09
N GLY A 476 12.12 18.66 3.60
CA GLY A 476 12.80 18.31 2.34
C GLY A 476 13.37 16.90 2.35
N GLN A 477 13.96 16.47 3.47
CA GLN A 477 14.45 15.10 3.65
C GLN A 477 13.31 14.08 3.68
N SER A 478 12.21 14.39 4.39
CA SER A 478 11.01 13.55 4.41
C SER A 478 10.41 13.41 3.02
N LEU A 479 10.40 14.48 2.24
CA LEU A 479 9.92 14.50 0.87
C LEU A 479 10.81 13.64 -0.04
N ALA A 480 12.14 13.82 0.03
CA ALA A 480 13.09 13.06 -0.76
C ALA A 480 13.02 11.54 -0.49
N VAL A 481 12.86 11.15 0.78
CA VAL A 481 12.75 9.73 1.16
C VAL A 481 11.36 9.18 0.93
N GLY A 482 10.32 9.89 1.38
CA GLY A 482 8.96 9.37 1.42
C GLY A 482 8.26 9.28 0.07
N THR A 483 8.71 10.04 -0.93
CA THR A 483 8.16 9.96 -2.29
C THR A 483 8.76 8.83 -3.14
N ILE A 484 9.89 8.26 -2.72
CA ILE A 484 10.55 7.14 -3.42
C ILE A 484 10.49 5.82 -2.67
N THR A 485 10.17 5.85 -1.37
CA THR A 485 10.02 4.65 -0.54
C THR A 485 8.55 4.32 -0.30
N ASP A 486 8.29 3.10 0.10
CA ASP A 486 7.02 2.65 0.65
C ASP A 486 7.25 1.92 1.96
N SER A 487 6.26 1.87 2.84
CA SER A 487 6.36 1.21 4.13
C SER A 487 5.06 0.53 4.52
N TYR A 488 5.21 -0.64 5.12
CA TYR A 488 4.13 -1.38 5.73
C TYR A 488 4.67 -2.16 6.93
N GLU A 489 4.74 -1.54 8.09
CA GLU A 489 5.20 -2.21 9.30
C GLU A 489 4.04 -2.89 10.03
N PRO A 490 4.24 -4.10 10.58
CA PRO A 490 3.25 -4.73 11.44
C PRO A 490 3.03 -3.87 12.69
N ALA A 491 1.77 -3.52 12.96
CA ALA A 491 1.37 -2.90 14.21
C ALA A 491 0.60 -3.92 15.06
N PHE A 492 0.91 -4.00 16.35
CA PHE A 492 0.22 -4.87 17.30
C PHE A 492 -0.42 -4.02 18.40
N GLN A 493 -1.62 -4.40 18.84
CA GLN A 493 -2.33 -3.70 19.90
C GLN A 493 -1.71 -3.96 21.27
N ARG A 494 -1.13 -5.16 21.44
CA ARG A 494 -0.44 -5.57 22.66
C ARG A 494 0.98 -6.05 22.33
N GLU A 495 1.95 -5.53 23.08
CA GLU A 495 3.35 -5.87 22.90
C GLU A 495 3.68 -7.22 23.51
N LEU A 496 4.35 -8.07 22.73
CA LEU A 496 4.91 -9.34 23.19
C LEU A 496 6.39 -9.14 23.55
N ARG A 497 6.78 -9.51 24.76
CA ARG A 497 8.19 -9.45 25.17
C ARG A 497 8.96 -10.67 24.68
N ALA A 498 9.89 -10.43 23.75
CA ALA A 498 10.75 -11.46 23.20
C ALA A 498 12.22 -11.04 23.28
N ARG A 499 13.11 -12.03 23.41
CA ARG A 499 14.54 -11.89 23.14
C ARG A 499 14.89 -12.76 21.94
N THR A 500 15.73 -12.27 21.08
CA THR A 500 16.14 -12.99 19.89
C THR A 500 17.64 -12.95 19.75
N GLN A 501 18.19 -13.98 19.14
CA GLN A 501 19.59 -14.08 18.79
C GLN A 501 19.68 -14.68 17.39
N VAL A 502 20.42 -14.01 16.50
CA VAL A 502 20.72 -14.53 15.16
C VAL A 502 22.22 -14.69 15.08
N LEU A 503 22.69 -15.91 14.82
CA LEU A 503 24.09 -16.25 14.76
C LEU A 503 24.43 -16.91 13.43
N ALA A 504 25.48 -16.43 12.78
CA ALA A 504 26.02 -17.02 11.55
C ALA A 504 26.97 -18.18 11.93
N VAL A 505 26.41 -19.38 12.00
CA VAL A 505 27.17 -20.60 12.37
C VAL A 505 26.58 -21.82 11.69
N GLY A 506 27.44 -22.66 11.13
CA GLY A 506 27.06 -23.85 10.38
C GLY A 506 26.94 -23.61 8.88
N GLU A 507 26.79 -24.72 8.14
CA GLU A 507 26.59 -24.75 6.71
C GLU A 507 25.68 -25.91 6.33
N ARG A 508 24.90 -25.73 5.28
CA ARG A 508 24.09 -26.80 4.66
C ARG A 508 24.11 -26.62 3.15
N ASP A 509 24.50 -27.65 2.44
CA ASP A 509 24.52 -27.67 0.95
C ASP A 509 25.31 -26.51 0.35
N GLY A 510 26.46 -26.13 0.96
CA GLY A 510 27.30 -25.03 0.50
C GLY A 510 26.79 -23.64 0.85
N LYS A 511 25.68 -23.52 1.59
CA LYS A 511 25.11 -22.25 2.06
C LYS A 511 25.35 -22.05 3.54
N PRO A 512 25.71 -20.84 3.99
CA PRO A 512 25.85 -20.55 5.42
C PRO A 512 24.48 -20.65 6.11
N LEU A 513 24.49 -21.03 7.37
CA LEU A 513 23.28 -21.09 8.20
C LEU A 513 23.23 -19.90 9.16
N LEU A 514 22.05 -19.27 9.18
CA LEU A 514 21.66 -18.36 10.24
C LEU A 514 20.83 -19.11 11.27
N GLN A 515 21.35 -19.20 12.49
CA GLN A 515 20.65 -19.81 13.62
C GLN A 515 19.78 -18.75 14.27
N VAL A 516 18.46 -18.79 14.02
CA VAL A 516 17.47 -17.85 14.55
C VAL A 516 16.89 -18.44 15.83
N ALA A 517 17.32 -17.96 16.98
CA ALA A 517 16.83 -18.36 18.29
C ALA A 517 15.91 -17.27 18.86
N VAL A 518 14.76 -17.69 19.38
CA VAL A 518 13.77 -16.82 20.03
C VAL A 518 13.48 -17.30 21.45
N ALA A 519 13.34 -16.37 22.37
CA ALA A 519 12.88 -16.61 23.75
C ALA A 519 11.71 -15.67 24.03
N LEU A 520 10.54 -16.23 24.25
CA LEU A 520 9.27 -15.55 24.45
C LEU A 520 8.92 -15.54 25.93
N SER A 521 8.81 -14.36 26.52
CA SER A 521 8.39 -14.24 27.91
C SER A 521 6.95 -14.74 28.09
N GLY A 522 6.67 -15.43 29.18
CA GLY A 522 5.29 -15.77 29.56
C GLY A 522 4.39 -14.54 29.78
N GLU A 523 4.98 -13.37 29.97
CA GLU A 523 4.23 -12.11 30.08
C GLU A 523 3.68 -11.67 28.71
N GLY A 524 2.36 -11.57 28.60
CA GLY A 524 1.67 -11.16 27.38
C GLY A 524 1.25 -12.30 26.46
N LEU A 525 1.70 -13.53 26.69
CA LEU A 525 1.23 -14.70 25.95
C LEU A 525 -0.14 -15.19 26.44
N GLU A 526 -1.01 -15.54 25.51
CA GLU A 526 -2.34 -16.10 25.80
C GLU A 526 -2.37 -17.60 25.50
N PRO A 527 -2.57 -18.45 26.52
CA PRO A 527 -2.70 -19.87 26.33
C PRO A 527 -4.08 -20.23 25.77
N GLN A 528 -4.11 -21.16 24.83
CA GLN A 528 -5.33 -21.82 24.37
C GLN A 528 -5.45 -23.18 25.05
N PRO A 529 -6.53 -23.48 25.82
CA PRO A 529 -6.74 -24.79 26.43
C PRO A 529 -6.85 -25.87 25.33
N VAL A 530 -6.10 -26.96 25.51
CA VAL A 530 -6.15 -28.14 24.64
C VAL A 530 -6.23 -29.42 25.51
N ALA A 531 -6.55 -30.55 24.92
CA ALA A 531 -6.76 -31.81 25.66
C ALA A 531 -5.56 -32.24 26.55
N ARG A 532 -4.35 -31.78 26.26
CA ARG A 532 -3.12 -32.13 26.97
C ARG A 532 -2.37 -30.96 27.58
N GLY A 533 -3.07 -29.85 27.93
CA GLY A 533 -2.46 -28.68 28.56
C GLY A 533 -2.83 -27.38 27.87
N LEU A 534 -1.90 -26.47 27.81
CA LEU A 534 -2.04 -25.12 27.25
C LEU A 534 -1.17 -24.95 26.01
N LEU A 535 -1.79 -24.63 24.90
CA LEU A 535 -1.13 -24.38 23.62
C LEU A 535 -0.83 -22.89 23.46
N TYR A 536 0.41 -22.59 23.10
CA TYR A 536 0.85 -21.26 22.64
C TYR A 536 1.30 -21.39 21.19
N SER A 537 0.47 -20.90 20.28
CA SER A 537 0.77 -20.87 18.83
C SER A 537 1.38 -19.53 18.47
N VAL A 538 2.67 -19.50 18.19
CA VAL A 538 3.42 -18.26 17.91
C VAL A 538 4.03 -18.32 16.52
N ARG A 539 3.74 -17.31 15.72
CA ARG A 539 4.34 -17.13 14.39
C ARG A 539 5.62 -16.32 14.53
N VAL A 540 6.69 -16.84 13.94
CA VAL A 540 7.99 -16.20 13.87
C VAL A 540 8.30 -15.91 12.41
N ARG A 541 8.54 -14.66 12.11
CA ARG A 541 8.98 -14.19 10.80
C ARG A 541 10.37 -13.59 10.93
N PHE A 542 11.25 -13.98 10.03
CA PHE A 542 12.63 -13.49 9.96
C PHE A 542 12.96 -13.20 8.49
N THR A 543 13.62 -12.08 8.25
CA THR A 543 14.14 -11.73 6.93
C THR A 543 15.51 -11.09 7.09
N ALA A 544 16.47 -11.54 6.31
CA ALA A 544 17.81 -10.97 6.20
C ALA A 544 18.03 -10.46 4.77
N LEU A 545 18.53 -9.23 4.66
CA LEU A 545 18.82 -8.55 3.40
C LEU A 545 20.32 -8.37 3.25
N ASP A 546 20.83 -8.50 2.02
CA ASP A 546 22.19 -8.13 1.67
C ASP A 546 22.38 -6.59 1.64
N ASP A 547 23.58 -6.13 1.32
CA ASP A 547 23.93 -4.71 1.19
C ASP A 547 23.23 -4.00 0.01
N HIS A 548 22.69 -4.78 -0.93
CA HIS A 548 21.88 -4.28 -2.05
C HIS A 548 20.37 -4.32 -1.75
N GLY A 549 19.96 -4.71 -0.53
CA GLY A 549 18.57 -4.83 -0.11
C GLY A 549 17.83 -6.05 -0.67
N ARG A 550 18.55 -7.04 -1.26
CA ARG A 550 17.95 -8.29 -1.73
C ARG A 550 17.81 -9.28 -0.59
N VAL A 551 16.73 -10.06 -0.60
CA VAL A 551 16.48 -11.07 0.42
C VAL A 551 17.53 -12.18 0.31
N ALA A 552 18.41 -12.26 1.31
CA ALA A 552 19.44 -13.30 1.43
C ALA A 552 18.94 -14.52 2.20
N ALA A 553 18.02 -14.34 3.17
CA ALA A 553 17.40 -15.43 3.92
C ALA A 553 16.03 -15.00 4.43
N SER A 554 15.07 -15.91 4.47
CA SER A 554 13.75 -15.66 5.05
C SER A 554 13.19 -16.89 5.75
N LEU A 555 12.36 -16.65 6.78
CA LEU A 555 11.64 -17.67 7.53
C LEU A 555 10.26 -17.13 7.90
N ASP A 556 9.22 -17.88 7.60
CA ASP A 556 7.88 -17.67 8.11
C ASP A 556 7.33 -19.00 8.64
N THR A 557 7.25 -19.12 9.95
CA THR A 557 6.85 -20.38 10.59
C THR A 557 6.01 -20.15 11.82
N THR A 558 5.07 -21.05 12.07
CA THR A 558 4.33 -21.09 13.32
C THR A 558 4.90 -22.17 14.21
N ARG A 559 5.29 -21.80 15.44
CA ARG A 559 5.76 -22.70 16.48
C ARG A 559 4.66 -22.90 17.50
N ASN A 560 4.35 -24.16 17.77
CA ASN A 560 3.38 -24.58 18.77
C ASN A 560 4.11 -25.07 20.01
N PHE A 561 3.92 -24.37 21.12
CA PHE A 561 4.46 -24.76 22.41
C PHE A 561 3.32 -25.29 23.29
N VAL A 562 3.54 -26.42 23.95
CA VAL A 562 2.56 -27.01 24.87
C VAL A 562 3.15 -27.00 26.29
N ALA A 563 2.45 -26.37 27.20
CA ALA A 563 2.81 -26.34 28.63
C ALA A 563 1.68 -26.93 29.49
N GLN A 564 2.03 -27.55 30.62
CA GLN A 564 1.02 -28.10 31.55
C GLN A 564 0.33 -27.01 32.36
N GLN A 565 1.03 -25.89 32.60
CA GLN A 565 0.57 -24.74 33.38
C GLN A 565 0.92 -23.46 32.59
N PRO A 566 0.24 -22.33 32.87
CA PRO A 566 0.62 -21.05 32.32
C PRO A 566 2.10 -20.75 32.56
N VAL A 567 2.78 -20.29 31.51
CA VAL A 567 4.21 -19.91 31.60
C VAL A 567 4.35 -18.70 32.52
N PRO A 568 5.09 -18.82 33.63
CA PRO A 568 5.22 -17.76 34.62
C PRO A 568 5.93 -16.51 34.03
N LYS A 569 5.69 -15.35 34.64
CA LYS A 569 6.49 -14.14 34.38
C LYS A 569 7.96 -14.44 34.72
N GLY A 570 8.84 -14.15 33.77
CA GLY A 570 10.29 -14.41 33.91
C GLY A 570 10.75 -15.76 33.38
N GLU A 571 9.84 -16.67 33.06
CA GLU A 571 10.16 -17.85 32.26
C GLU A 571 9.92 -17.62 30.80
N PHE A 572 10.59 -18.43 29.93
CA PHE A 572 10.59 -18.24 28.50
C PHE A 572 10.25 -19.55 27.78
N LEU A 573 9.39 -19.42 26.76
CA LEU A 573 9.27 -20.42 25.70
C LEU A 573 10.40 -20.16 24.70
N VAL A 574 11.21 -21.19 24.42
CA VAL A 574 12.38 -21.03 23.53
C VAL A 574 12.22 -21.83 22.24
N GLY A 575 12.61 -21.25 21.12
CA GLY A 575 12.59 -21.88 19.81
C GLY A 575 13.84 -21.57 19.01
N LEU A 576 14.25 -22.51 18.13
CA LEU A 576 15.38 -22.38 17.24
C LEU A 576 14.97 -22.77 15.83
N ALA A 577 15.44 -22.01 14.84
CA ALA A 577 15.36 -22.36 13.43
C ALA A 577 16.71 -22.14 12.74
N SER A 578 17.14 -23.10 11.91
CA SER A 578 18.34 -22.97 11.08
C SER A 578 17.90 -22.57 9.67
N VAL A 579 18.26 -21.37 9.24
CA VAL A 579 17.84 -20.76 7.97
C VAL A 579 19.04 -20.67 7.05
N PRO A 580 19.04 -21.33 5.89
CA PRO A 580 20.09 -21.15 4.89
C PRO A 580 20.05 -19.72 4.33
N ALA A 581 21.23 -19.11 4.14
CA ALA A 581 21.35 -17.81 3.48
C ALA A 581 21.98 -17.95 2.09
N ASP A 582 21.53 -17.13 1.16
CA ASP A 582 22.02 -17.07 -0.22
C ASP A 582 23.14 -16.02 -0.41
N ALA A 583 23.64 -15.45 0.68
CA ALA A 583 24.68 -14.44 0.66
C ALA A 583 25.65 -14.58 1.84
N TRP A 584 26.86 -14.08 1.64
CA TRP A 584 27.93 -13.96 2.62
C TRP A 584 28.17 -12.48 2.94
N GLY A 585 28.89 -12.19 4.01
CA GLY A 585 29.23 -10.83 4.42
C GLY A 585 28.20 -10.25 5.37
N LYS A 586 28.06 -8.92 5.38
CA LYS A 586 27.16 -8.22 6.30
C LYS A 586 25.72 -8.28 5.82
N LEU A 587 24.86 -8.90 6.61
CA LEU A 587 23.43 -8.93 6.37
C LEU A 587 22.69 -8.06 7.42
N THR A 588 21.67 -7.35 6.95
CA THR A 588 20.73 -6.63 7.83
C THR A 588 19.47 -7.47 7.99
N TYR A 589 19.05 -7.76 9.22
CA TYR A 589 17.89 -8.60 9.46
C TYR A 589 16.81 -7.93 10.32
N ARG A 590 15.60 -8.44 10.19
CA ARG A 590 14.42 -8.11 11.02
C ARG A 590 13.77 -9.40 11.52
N ILE A 591 13.16 -9.31 12.70
CA ILE A 591 12.37 -10.39 13.25
C ILE A 591 11.03 -9.81 13.73
N ALA A 592 9.93 -10.47 13.37
CA ALA A 592 8.63 -10.23 13.94
C ALA A 592 8.13 -11.52 14.60
N VAL A 593 7.57 -11.37 15.78
CA VAL A 593 6.96 -12.47 16.54
C VAL A 593 5.54 -12.10 16.88
N GLN A 594 4.57 -12.98 16.60
CA GLN A 594 3.17 -12.67 16.87
C GLN A 594 2.39 -13.90 17.35
N GLN A 595 1.41 -13.64 18.20
CA GLN A 595 0.36 -14.58 18.58
C GLN A 595 -1.00 -14.02 18.16
N GLY A 596 -1.69 -14.69 17.25
CA GLY A 596 -2.89 -14.14 16.60
C GLY A 596 -2.57 -12.90 15.79
N THR A 597 -3.51 -11.95 15.72
CA THR A 597 -3.38 -10.70 14.94
C THR A 597 -3.09 -9.48 15.82
N GLU A 598 -3.37 -9.55 17.12
CA GLU A 598 -3.35 -8.42 18.03
C GLU A 598 -2.09 -8.36 18.92
N ILE A 599 -1.46 -9.50 19.18
CA ILE A 599 -0.32 -9.61 20.09
C ILE A 599 0.94 -9.84 19.25
N GLY A 600 1.96 -9.03 19.45
CA GLY A 600 3.21 -9.24 18.73
C GLY A 600 4.28 -8.21 19.04
N MET A 601 5.41 -8.37 18.37
CA MET A 601 6.57 -7.49 18.45
C MET A 601 7.32 -7.53 17.13
N VAL A 602 7.77 -6.38 16.68
CA VAL A 602 8.80 -6.27 15.63
C VAL A 602 10.06 -5.74 16.28
N LEU A 603 11.12 -6.51 16.18
CA LEU A 603 12.42 -6.08 16.70
C LEU A 603 13.08 -5.07 15.72
N PRO A 604 13.83 -4.10 16.25
CA PRO A 604 14.61 -3.19 15.42
C PRO A 604 15.55 -3.95 14.46
N ARG A 605 15.88 -3.33 13.35
CA ARG A 605 16.86 -3.87 12.41
C ARG A 605 18.20 -4.07 13.10
N GLN A 606 18.80 -5.23 12.90
CA GLN A 606 20.10 -5.61 13.42
C GLN A 606 20.97 -6.16 12.30
N HIS A 607 22.24 -6.39 12.59
CA HIS A 607 23.20 -6.92 11.63
C HIS A 607 23.78 -8.24 12.11
N VAL A 608 24.11 -9.10 11.15
CA VAL A 608 24.88 -10.31 11.34
C VAL A 608 25.96 -10.39 10.26
N ASP A 609 27.19 -10.72 10.66
CA ASP A 609 28.30 -10.90 9.72
C ASP A 609 28.47 -12.38 9.41
N VAL A 610 28.22 -12.76 8.18
CA VAL A 610 28.35 -14.13 7.69
C VAL A 610 29.77 -14.32 7.13
N PRO A 611 30.65 -15.11 7.79
CA PRO A 611 32.03 -15.27 7.37
C PRO A 611 32.12 -15.90 5.98
N GLN A 612 32.85 -15.28 5.07
CA GLN A 612 33.09 -15.83 3.74
C GLN A 612 34.05 -17.02 3.82
N PRO A 613 33.79 -18.13 3.14
CA PRO A 613 34.70 -19.26 3.09
C PRO A 613 35.87 -18.95 2.14
N THR A 614 36.87 -18.25 2.62
CA THR A 614 38.09 -17.97 1.86
C THR A 614 39.18 -18.91 2.30
N ALA A 615 39.92 -19.49 1.36
CA ALA A 615 41.06 -20.35 1.66
C ALA A 615 42.30 -19.61 2.19
N LEU A 616 42.27 -18.27 2.19
CA LEU A 616 43.43 -17.42 2.42
C LEU A 616 43.38 -16.58 3.71
N THR A 617 42.24 -16.52 4.38
CA THR A 617 42.06 -15.72 5.61
C THR A 617 41.33 -16.51 6.68
N ILE A 618 41.90 -16.51 7.89
CA ILE A 618 41.23 -17.10 9.05
C ILE A 618 39.90 -16.38 9.26
N ASN A 619 38.84 -17.14 9.46
CA ASN A 619 37.52 -16.62 9.83
C ASN A 619 36.88 -17.46 10.93
N ILE A 620 36.24 -16.80 11.88
CA ILE A 620 35.53 -17.42 12.99
C ILE A 620 34.03 -17.17 12.80
N SER A 621 33.22 -18.22 12.96
CA SER A 621 31.75 -18.07 13.06
C SER A 621 31.35 -17.25 14.29
N ASP A 622 30.09 -16.87 14.39
CA ASP A 622 29.57 -16.35 15.65
C ASP A 622 29.70 -17.39 16.77
N LEU A 623 29.82 -16.88 18.03
CA LEU A 623 29.96 -17.71 19.22
C LEU A 623 28.59 -18.12 19.72
N VAL A 624 28.34 -19.43 19.79
CA VAL A 624 27.14 -19.99 20.41
C VAL A 624 27.42 -20.24 21.88
N LEU A 625 26.65 -19.61 22.76
CA LEU A 625 26.69 -19.87 24.20
C LEU A 625 25.43 -20.63 24.63
N GLY A 626 25.61 -21.71 25.39
CA GLY A 626 24.51 -22.55 25.85
C GLY A 626 24.78 -23.20 27.17
N ALA A 627 23.82 -23.98 27.67
CA ALA A 627 23.97 -24.81 28.83
C ALA A 627 23.34 -26.19 28.55
N ARG A 628 23.91 -27.27 29.06
CA ARG A 628 23.45 -28.64 28.79
C ARG A 628 22.02 -28.94 29.25
N ASN A 629 21.57 -28.23 30.28
CA ASN A 629 20.19 -28.28 30.74
C ASN A 629 19.20 -27.45 29.87
N ALA A 630 19.72 -26.65 28.90
CA ALA A 630 18.87 -25.92 27.98
C ALA A 630 18.12 -26.89 27.06
N ARG A 631 16.81 -26.65 26.91
CA ARG A 631 15.95 -27.46 26.02
C ARG A 631 16.15 -27.13 24.52
N LEU A 632 17.08 -26.25 24.21
CA LEU A 632 17.33 -25.74 22.86
C LEU A 632 18.68 -26.21 22.37
N SER A 633 18.70 -27.06 21.36
CA SER A 633 19.93 -27.60 20.78
C SER A 633 19.83 -27.75 19.26
N TRP A 634 21.00 -27.72 18.62
CA TRP A 634 21.20 -27.98 17.20
C TRP A 634 22.28 -29.07 17.03
N ARG A 635 22.13 -29.88 16.00
CA ARG A 635 23.09 -30.93 15.66
C ARG A 635 23.74 -30.62 14.32
N PRO A 636 24.94 -30.02 14.30
CA PRO A 636 25.70 -29.78 13.06
C PRO A 636 26.17 -31.09 12.40
N THR A 637 26.40 -32.14 13.20
CA THR A 637 26.71 -33.49 12.76
C THR A 637 25.90 -34.50 13.58
N PRO A 638 25.85 -35.78 13.20
CA PRO A 638 25.17 -36.80 13.98
C PRO A 638 25.71 -36.97 15.42
N THR A 639 26.99 -36.66 15.63
CA THR A 639 27.71 -36.83 16.91
C THR A 639 27.72 -35.56 17.76
N ASP A 640 27.59 -34.37 17.16
CA ASP A 640 27.77 -33.12 17.87
C ASP A 640 26.40 -32.54 18.29
N THR A 641 26.35 -32.04 19.51
CA THR A 641 25.18 -31.30 20.01
C THR A 641 25.61 -29.94 20.51
N VAL A 642 25.06 -28.90 19.92
CA VAL A 642 25.29 -27.48 20.26
C VAL A 642 24.10 -26.96 21.03
N TYR A 643 24.33 -26.43 22.23
CA TYR A 643 23.28 -25.88 23.09
C TYR A 643 23.18 -24.38 22.91
N PHE A 644 21.95 -23.85 22.93
CA PHE A 644 21.67 -22.42 22.79
C PHE A 644 21.02 -21.87 24.06
N ASN A 645 21.39 -20.64 24.43
CA ASN A 645 20.70 -19.87 25.44
C ASN A 645 20.39 -18.45 24.96
N PRO A 646 19.29 -18.23 24.20
CA PRO A 646 18.96 -16.92 23.65
C PRO A 646 18.63 -15.86 24.70
N VAL A 647 18.39 -16.27 25.95
CA VAL A 647 18.20 -15.35 27.08
C VAL A 647 19.54 -14.74 27.51
N GLY A 648 20.63 -15.47 27.29
CA GLY A 648 21.99 -15.03 27.61
C GLY A 648 22.31 -14.96 29.10
N VAL A 649 21.50 -15.60 29.97
CA VAL A 649 21.67 -15.62 31.43
C VAL A 649 22.13 -17.01 31.88
N PHE A 650 23.23 -17.10 32.61
CA PHE A 650 23.84 -18.36 33.08
C PHE A 650 23.94 -18.39 34.58
N ARG A 651 23.72 -19.58 35.17
CA ARG A 651 23.89 -19.83 36.61
C ARG A 651 25.34 -20.22 36.89
N ARG A 652 25.89 -19.73 37.97
CA ARG A 652 27.27 -20.03 38.38
C ARG A 652 27.52 -21.52 38.65
N THR A 653 26.47 -22.25 39.02
CA THR A 653 26.55 -23.68 39.37
C THR A 653 26.70 -24.62 38.17
N GLU A 654 26.58 -24.09 36.94
CA GLU A 654 26.61 -24.87 35.73
C GLU A 654 27.70 -24.31 34.77
N PRO A 655 28.46 -25.19 34.11
CA PRO A 655 29.40 -24.74 33.10
C PRO A 655 28.64 -24.13 31.91
N MET A 656 29.23 -23.12 31.31
CA MET A 656 28.78 -22.52 30.07
C MET A 656 29.40 -23.28 28.89
N GLU A 657 28.56 -23.79 27.99
CA GLU A 657 29.00 -24.46 26.78
C GLU A 657 29.22 -23.39 25.68
N LEU A 658 30.40 -23.41 25.08
CA LEU A 658 30.81 -22.57 23.97
C LEU A 658 30.97 -23.44 22.73
N TYR A 659 30.43 -22.97 21.59
CA TYR A 659 30.69 -23.57 20.29
C TYR A 659 30.96 -22.47 19.24
N TYR A 660 31.92 -22.75 18.36
CA TYR A 660 32.22 -21.93 17.19
C TYR A 660 32.93 -22.77 16.12
N GLU A 661 32.98 -22.22 14.91
CA GLU A 661 33.66 -22.86 13.75
C GLU A 661 34.75 -21.96 13.22
N ILE A 662 35.82 -22.55 12.73
CA ILE A 662 36.96 -21.86 12.12
C ILE A 662 37.11 -22.32 10.68
N GLY A 663 37.25 -21.36 9.76
CA GLY A 663 37.58 -21.59 8.36
C GLY A 663 38.90 -20.93 7.96
N GLY A 664 39.39 -21.25 6.77
CA GLY A 664 40.59 -20.62 6.19
C GLY A 664 41.92 -21.11 6.75
N LEU A 665 41.94 -22.32 7.35
CA LEU A 665 43.15 -22.95 7.84
C LEU A 665 43.48 -24.23 7.06
N GLU A 666 44.77 -24.41 6.75
CA GLU A 666 45.29 -25.65 6.17
C GLU A 666 45.36 -26.76 7.22
N ARG A 667 45.37 -28.01 6.75
CA ARG A 667 45.55 -29.18 7.62
C ARG A 667 46.94 -29.17 8.22
N GLY A 668 47.04 -29.31 9.57
CA GLY A 668 48.31 -29.32 10.30
C GLY A 668 48.84 -27.92 10.63
N GLN A 669 48.18 -26.84 10.19
CA GLN A 669 48.55 -25.47 10.55
C GLN A 669 48.34 -25.26 12.04
N SER A 670 49.39 -24.81 12.76
CA SER A 670 49.30 -24.49 14.19
C SER A 670 48.61 -23.13 14.37
N VAL A 671 47.78 -22.99 15.36
CA VAL A 671 47.12 -21.72 15.75
C VAL A 671 47.13 -21.56 17.26
N THR A 672 47.15 -20.32 17.69
CA THR A 672 46.91 -19.96 19.09
C THR A 672 45.49 -19.44 19.25
N THR A 673 44.70 -20.14 20.04
CA THR A 673 43.35 -19.70 20.46
C THR A 673 43.42 -19.08 21.84
N THR A 674 42.91 -17.85 21.99
CA THR A 674 42.77 -17.17 23.29
C THR A 674 41.33 -16.94 23.61
N LEU A 675 40.87 -17.39 24.77
CA LEU A 675 39.55 -17.12 25.33
C LEU A 675 39.68 -16.11 26.47
N GLY A 676 39.09 -14.93 26.32
CA GLY A 676 39.07 -13.88 27.35
C GLY A 676 37.69 -13.58 27.85
N VAL A 677 37.45 -13.50 29.14
CA VAL A 677 36.19 -13.07 29.76
C VAL A 677 36.43 -11.75 30.48
N ARG A 678 35.71 -10.71 30.10
CA ARG A 678 35.79 -9.37 30.68
C ARG A 678 34.44 -8.96 31.29
N LYS A 679 34.51 -8.20 32.39
CA LYS A 679 33.28 -7.66 33.02
C LYS A 679 32.83 -6.39 32.27
N GLY A 680 31.51 -6.28 32.01
CA GLY A 680 30.87 -5.16 31.35
C GLY A 680 30.74 -5.34 29.84
N GLU A 681 30.08 -4.38 29.19
CA GLU A 681 30.02 -4.28 27.73
C GLU A 681 31.41 -3.87 27.22
N GLY A 682 32.02 -4.68 26.38
CA GLY A 682 33.34 -4.39 25.78
C GLY A 682 33.32 -3.17 24.88
N GLY A 683 33.15 -1.98 25.45
CA GLY A 683 33.23 -0.71 24.77
C GLY A 683 34.64 -0.43 24.25
N LYS A 684 34.76 0.14 23.05
CA LYS A 684 36.01 0.67 22.49
C LYS A 684 36.62 1.64 23.50
N GLY A 685 37.63 1.20 24.24
CA GLY A 685 38.50 2.12 24.93
C GLY A 685 39.14 3.04 23.89
N PHE A 686 38.80 4.32 23.94
CA PHE A 686 39.50 5.36 23.22
C PHE A 686 40.96 5.37 23.71
N LEU A 687 41.90 5.04 22.82
CA LEU A 687 43.31 4.86 23.13
C LEU A 687 43.64 3.64 24.02
N GLY A 688 43.90 2.50 23.48
CA GLY A 688 44.64 1.31 23.93
C GLY A 688 45.34 1.22 25.30
N LEU A 689 45.04 2.03 26.29
CA LEU A 689 45.80 2.23 27.53
C LEU A 689 45.03 1.87 28.84
N PHE A 690 43.72 1.53 28.79
CA PHE A 690 42.98 1.03 29.96
C PHE A 690 42.27 -0.27 29.63
N GLY A 691 43.02 -1.35 29.44
CA GLY A 691 42.49 -2.71 29.40
C GLY A 691 42.06 -3.12 30.80
N GLY A 692 40.75 -3.26 31.02
CA GLY A 692 40.26 -4.00 32.20
C GLY A 692 40.89 -5.40 32.16
N SER A 693 41.46 -5.87 33.27
CA SER A 693 42.05 -7.20 33.36
C SER A 693 41.03 -8.26 33.05
N ASP A 694 41.36 -9.22 32.21
CA ASP A 694 40.52 -10.39 31.94
C ASP A 694 40.22 -11.09 33.30
N GLN A 695 38.93 -11.33 33.59
CA GLN A 695 38.53 -12.08 34.78
C GLN A 695 38.86 -13.57 34.60
N LEU A 696 38.91 -14.04 33.37
CA LEU A 696 39.36 -15.37 32.95
C LEU A 696 40.06 -15.24 31.62
N SER A 697 41.25 -15.83 31.51
CA SER A 697 42.00 -15.92 30.22
C SER A 697 42.56 -17.35 30.11
N LEU A 698 42.24 -17.97 28.97
CA LEU A 698 42.69 -19.32 28.61
C LEU A 698 43.36 -19.26 27.24
N LYS A 699 44.55 -19.87 27.13
CA LYS A 699 45.29 -19.94 25.87
C LYS A 699 45.52 -21.39 25.49
N PHE A 700 45.29 -21.73 24.22
CA PHE A 700 45.45 -23.06 23.65
C PHE A 700 46.32 -22.98 22.40
N GLU A 701 47.23 -23.92 22.23
CA GLU A 701 47.94 -24.13 21.00
C GLU A 701 47.42 -25.42 20.37
N GLU A 702 46.91 -25.32 19.15
CA GLU A 702 46.17 -26.40 18.50
C GLU A 702 46.57 -26.50 17.02
N GLN A 703 46.40 -27.69 16.43
CA GLN A 703 46.64 -27.93 15.02
C GLN A 703 45.30 -28.09 14.29
N SER A 704 45.13 -27.38 13.19
CA SER A 704 43.97 -27.45 12.35
C SER A 704 43.82 -28.82 11.70
N PRO A 705 42.60 -29.42 11.76
CA PRO A 705 42.30 -30.62 10.97
C PRO A 705 42.11 -30.34 9.48
N GLY A 706 42.11 -29.05 9.09
CA GLY A 706 41.72 -28.57 7.74
C GLY A 706 40.23 -28.47 7.51
N GLY A 707 39.87 -27.71 6.51
CA GLY A 707 38.44 -27.45 6.19
C GLY A 707 37.73 -26.63 7.27
N ARG A 708 36.44 -26.92 7.50
CA ARG A 708 35.68 -26.27 8.55
C ARG A 708 35.90 -26.96 9.89
N TRP A 709 36.64 -26.32 10.77
CA TRP A 709 37.00 -26.86 12.08
C TRP A 709 35.95 -26.46 13.13
N ARG A 710 35.28 -27.47 13.73
CA ARG A 710 34.26 -27.30 14.76
C ARG A 710 34.86 -27.45 16.13
N ILE A 711 34.64 -26.47 17.00
CA ILE A 711 35.20 -26.45 18.34
C ILE A 711 34.10 -26.29 19.37
N GLY A 712 33.95 -27.26 20.25
CA GLY A 712 33.09 -27.23 21.43
C GLY A 712 33.94 -27.17 22.70
N ARG A 713 33.59 -26.27 23.64
CA ARG A 713 34.28 -26.13 24.92
C ARG A 713 33.29 -25.91 26.07
N SER A 714 33.65 -26.43 27.24
CA SER A 714 32.87 -26.18 28.47
C SER A 714 33.71 -25.23 29.35
N ILE A 715 33.13 -24.09 29.72
CA ILE A 715 33.81 -23.02 30.48
C ILE A 715 33.19 -22.96 31.87
N ALA A 716 34.02 -23.14 32.89
CA ALA A 716 33.62 -22.99 34.29
C ALA A 716 33.46 -21.49 34.62
N ILE A 717 32.30 -21.08 35.05
CA ILE A 717 31.94 -19.69 35.40
C ILE A 717 31.64 -19.51 36.90
N ASP A 718 31.93 -20.52 37.72
CA ASP A 718 31.69 -20.57 39.17
C ASP A 718 32.40 -19.45 39.93
N LYS A 719 33.53 -18.98 39.43
CA LYS A 719 34.36 -17.91 40.02
C LYS A 719 33.93 -16.50 39.59
N LEU A 720 33.08 -16.38 38.60
CA LEU A 720 32.58 -15.09 38.14
C LEU A 720 31.53 -14.56 39.12
N LYS A 721 31.62 -13.28 39.48
CA LYS A 721 30.57 -12.61 40.28
C LYS A 721 29.32 -12.37 39.43
N PRO A 722 28.14 -12.27 40.05
CA PRO A 722 26.95 -11.85 39.29
C PRO A 722 27.18 -10.54 38.54
N GLY A 723 26.70 -10.47 37.31
CA GLY A 723 26.88 -9.28 36.44
C GLY A 723 26.97 -9.61 34.96
N ASP A 724 27.19 -8.57 34.19
CA ASP A 724 27.30 -8.66 32.71
C ASP A 724 28.76 -8.85 32.31
N TYR A 725 28.99 -9.70 31.31
CA TYR A 725 30.29 -10.09 30.82
C TYR A 725 30.31 -10.18 29.31
N THR A 726 31.51 -10.02 28.73
CA THR A 726 31.82 -10.27 27.32
C THR A 726 32.85 -11.39 27.22
N LEU A 727 32.52 -12.47 26.51
CA LEU A 727 33.47 -13.48 26.06
C LEU A 727 34.05 -13.05 24.71
N GLU A 728 35.36 -13.11 24.59
CA GLU A 728 36.11 -12.91 23.35
C GLU A 728 36.89 -14.16 23.02
N VAL A 729 36.75 -14.63 21.77
CA VAL A 729 37.61 -15.70 21.21
C VAL A 729 38.47 -15.07 20.14
N THR A 730 39.78 -15.17 20.30
CA THR A 730 40.76 -14.68 19.32
C THR A 730 41.62 -15.85 18.83
N ILE A 731 41.80 -15.98 17.53
CA ILE A 731 42.63 -16.98 16.87
C ILE A 731 43.76 -16.26 16.13
N VAL A 732 44.98 -16.71 16.34
CA VAL A 732 46.18 -16.16 15.72
C VAL A 732 46.94 -17.29 15.03
N ALA A 733 47.24 -17.17 13.75
CA ALA A 733 48.09 -18.07 13.02
C ALA A 733 49.59 -17.66 13.15
N PRO A 734 50.54 -18.54 12.82
CA PRO A 734 51.98 -18.25 12.91
C PRO A 734 52.46 -17.09 12.05
N ASP A 735 51.76 -16.78 10.95
CA ASP A 735 52.02 -15.64 10.06
C ASP A 735 51.51 -14.31 10.61
N GLY A 736 50.86 -14.31 11.79
CA GLY A 736 50.32 -13.13 12.43
C GLY A 736 48.89 -12.78 11.97
N THR A 737 48.28 -13.51 11.04
CA THR A 737 46.88 -13.34 10.69
C THR A 737 45.99 -13.71 11.89
N LYS A 738 44.95 -12.92 12.11
CA LYS A 738 44.05 -13.11 13.26
C LYS A 738 42.62 -12.76 12.92
N ASP A 739 41.71 -13.45 13.59
CA ASP A 739 40.27 -13.06 13.67
C ASP A 739 39.80 -13.20 15.10
N ALA A 740 38.74 -12.43 15.46
CA ALA A 740 38.18 -12.43 16.79
C ALA A 740 36.65 -12.27 16.74
N ARG A 741 35.95 -13.00 17.64
CA ARG A 741 34.51 -12.87 17.82
C ARG A 741 34.17 -12.64 19.29
N ARG A 742 33.11 -11.90 19.53
CA ARG A 742 32.61 -11.52 20.87
C ARG A 742 31.19 -11.89 21.06
N GLN A 743 30.84 -12.35 22.29
CA GLN A 743 29.47 -12.62 22.70
C GLN A 743 29.25 -12.13 24.13
N GLN A 744 28.17 -11.39 24.32
CA GLN A 744 27.75 -10.92 25.65
C GLN A 744 26.96 -12.00 26.39
N PHE A 745 27.12 -12.07 27.69
CA PHE A 745 26.35 -12.92 28.57
C PHE A 745 26.24 -12.34 29.99
N ARG A 746 25.26 -12.79 30.73
CA ARG A 746 25.05 -12.41 32.13
C ARG A 746 25.19 -13.62 33.07
N VAL A 747 25.88 -13.43 34.15
CA VAL A 747 25.93 -14.39 35.27
C VAL A 747 24.87 -13.99 36.28
N ALA A 748 23.94 -14.90 36.54
CA ALA A 748 22.89 -14.73 37.57
C ALA A 748 23.46 -14.79 38.98
N PRO A 749 22.78 -14.18 39.97
CA PRO A 749 23.14 -14.28 41.40
C PRO A 749 23.24 -15.70 41.93
#